data_60ee6fe81279341e271af564b6a1c075
#
_entry.id   60ee6fe81279341e271af564b6a1c075
#
_cell.length_a   1.000
_cell.length_b   1.000
_cell.length_c   1.000
_cell.angle_alpha   90.00
_cell.angle_beta   90.00
_cell.angle_gamma   90.00
#
_symmetry.space_group_name_H-M   'P 1'
#
loop_
_entity.id
_entity.type
_entity.pdbx_description
1 polymer ?
#
loop_
_entity_poly.entity_id
_entity_poly.type
_entity_poly.pdbx_seq_one_letter_code
_entity_poly.pdbx_strand_id
1 'polypeptide(L)'
;MIGREREHAAVCDLLLRSDVPIVTVTGPGGVGKTRLALHVAADLTDRFADGARFIPLSAINDAELVVPAIAQRLGLTGLGGQSPEAGLRVFLRDREILLVLDNIEHVIASAPELSRLLEDCPGLTMLVTSRETLRIDGEQEFALVPLGTPDSTQRLSVAALEASDAVILFAHRARAAKADFVIDKTNAGAVAAICARLDGLPLAIELAAPRLKMFSPQELLDRLADRFTLLSRDARDLPARLRTMRDAIAWSYDLLSTDEQSLFRRLSIFAGGFSLDAAEALFESDSESAGTFLARVTSLEDKSLIHRIGQGDVPRFGMLETVRTFGFDVLVAYAERDAAMRSMATWYIDLLGTGFVQMFGPNQLQWLNLVEAENDNVRAVLTWALERGEVVIAQQLATFMVRFWYVRGFVVEGRNWLRQIIAAGASDNRNYGRALLSAGWLAFEQGDVLYAKELIEQSLDLARDTSDTFWIAQCLNVLGLTLVELGQFSEAIAHYEQSLEISRSLRDSIWPPYALNCLGLAAYEQRDLERAIPLFEQSLAEFRSGGNAFGEGIVLMNLGKVARNRGEHIEAQARFVESLALRWEQQDRPGILGCLRALATVAVQMGHHAQAARLIGAAGAVQEEIGAPEPRHRERYERMIDDLRSAMGEGAFTAAREEGYEAPLGQLVAEILGRADGAVDGKRALRQQGERSGLTAREVEVLRLVRDGLSNREIGERLFVSERTAQTHVQHILDKFDVGTRAEAAADAVERGLI
;
A
#
# COMPACT_ATOMS: atom_id res chain seq x y z
N MET A 1 21.42 -16.70 3.66
CA MET A 1 21.04 -16.27 5.04
C MET A 1 22.04 -16.91 5.99
N ILE A 2 22.66 -16.17 6.91
CA ILE A 2 23.74 -16.74 7.75
C ILE A 2 23.16 -17.69 8.80
N GLY A 3 23.63 -18.95 8.84
CA GLY A 3 23.31 -19.96 9.85
C GLY A 3 21.86 -20.43 9.89
N ARG A 4 21.15 -20.41 8.75
CA ARG A 4 19.74 -20.80 8.64
C ARG A 4 19.45 -21.70 7.43
N GLU A 5 20.50 -22.24 6.84
CA GLU A 5 20.36 -23.05 5.62
C GLU A 5 19.58 -24.35 5.87
N ARG A 6 19.75 -24.93 7.08
CA ARG A 6 19.03 -26.16 7.48
C ARG A 6 17.55 -25.88 7.76
N GLU A 7 17.26 -24.82 8.51
CA GLU A 7 15.89 -24.43 8.85
C GLU A 7 15.12 -24.00 7.59
N HIS A 8 15.80 -23.27 6.70
CA HIS A 8 15.24 -22.87 5.41
C HIS A 8 14.85 -24.12 4.58
N ALA A 9 15.76 -25.08 4.40
CA ALA A 9 15.47 -26.31 3.67
C ALA A 9 14.31 -27.09 4.33
N ALA A 10 14.32 -27.23 5.66
CA ALA A 10 13.27 -27.95 6.39
C ALA A 10 11.88 -27.30 6.25
N VAL A 11 11.79 -25.97 6.28
CA VAL A 11 10.51 -25.25 6.06
C VAL A 11 10.05 -25.39 4.61
N CYS A 12 10.96 -25.31 3.63
CA CYS A 12 10.63 -25.57 2.22
C CYS A 12 10.10 -27.00 2.03
N ASP A 13 10.76 -28.01 2.63
CA ASP A 13 10.33 -29.41 2.53
C ASP A 13 8.94 -29.63 3.15
N LEU A 14 8.64 -28.95 4.28
CA LEU A 14 7.31 -29.03 4.91
C LEU A 14 6.23 -28.41 4.02
N LEU A 15 6.47 -27.24 3.44
CA LEU A 15 5.49 -26.53 2.60
C LEU A 15 5.22 -27.22 1.26
N LEU A 16 6.11 -28.10 0.80
CA LEU A 16 5.93 -28.88 -0.43
C LEU A 16 5.21 -30.22 -0.19
N ARG A 17 4.85 -30.52 1.06
CA ARG A 17 4.09 -31.73 1.40
C ARG A 17 2.61 -31.49 1.23
N SER A 18 1.92 -32.35 0.50
CA SER A 18 0.46 -32.25 0.27
C SER A 18 -0.41 -32.48 1.51
N ASP A 19 0.16 -33.05 2.57
CA ASP A 19 -0.53 -33.29 3.86
C ASP A 19 -0.31 -32.16 4.89
N VAL A 20 0.43 -31.09 4.53
CA VAL A 20 0.74 -29.95 5.40
C VAL A 20 0.22 -28.66 4.78
N PRO A 21 -1.03 -28.27 5.05
CA PRO A 21 -1.62 -27.07 4.48
C PRO A 21 -1.09 -25.76 5.11
N ILE A 22 -0.51 -25.84 6.31
CA ILE A 22 -0.02 -24.67 7.03
C ILE A 22 1.23 -24.99 7.86
N VAL A 23 2.25 -24.15 7.73
CA VAL A 23 3.44 -24.17 8.57
C VAL A 23 3.50 -22.90 9.37
N THR A 24 3.51 -23.01 10.70
CA THR A 24 3.68 -21.86 11.61
C THR A 24 5.10 -21.83 12.16
N VAL A 25 5.88 -20.84 11.70
CA VAL A 25 7.21 -20.59 12.25
C VAL A 25 7.07 -19.84 13.56
N THR A 26 7.28 -20.55 14.68
CA THR A 26 7.22 -19.98 16.02
C THR A 26 8.60 -19.60 16.54
N GLY A 27 8.64 -18.72 17.53
CA GLY A 27 9.88 -18.34 18.21
C GLY A 27 9.89 -16.91 18.74
N PRO A 28 10.90 -16.55 19.54
CA PRO A 28 10.97 -15.24 20.16
C PRO A 28 11.10 -14.10 19.15
N GLY A 29 10.76 -12.88 19.59
CA GLY A 29 11.02 -11.67 18.81
C GLY A 29 12.50 -11.58 18.42
N GLY A 30 12.80 -11.13 17.20
CA GLY A 30 14.18 -10.93 16.73
C GLY A 30 14.99 -12.18 16.40
N VAL A 31 14.37 -13.38 16.45
CA VAL A 31 15.03 -14.64 16.07
C VAL A 31 15.18 -14.82 14.55
N GLY A 32 14.47 -14.01 13.76
CA GLY A 32 14.57 -14.00 12.29
C GLY A 32 13.43 -14.71 11.56
N LYS A 33 12.24 -14.90 12.18
CA LYS A 33 11.06 -15.55 11.57
C LYS A 33 10.67 -14.93 10.22
N THR A 34 10.42 -13.63 10.21
CA THR A 34 10.05 -12.87 9.01
C THR A 34 11.10 -13.01 7.91
N ARG A 35 12.37 -12.94 8.27
CA ARG A 35 13.47 -13.07 7.31
C ARG A 35 13.54 -14.47 6.71
N LEU A 36 13.33 -15.51 7.52
CA LEU A 36 13.23 -16.89 7.05
C LEU A 36 12.04 -17.03 6.10
N ALA A 37 10.86 -16.57 6.50
CA ALA A 37 9.64 -16.67 5.69
C ALA A 37 9.78 -15.96 4.31
N LEU A 38 10.41 -14.77 4.27
CA LEU A 38 10.66 -14.06 3.01
C LEU A 38 11.61 -14.82 2.06
N HIS A 39 12.66 -15.47 2.59
CA HIS A 39 13.58 -16.27 1.76
C HIS A 39 12.88 -17.53 1.26
N VAL A 40 12.14 -18.23 2.11
CA VAL A 40 11.35 -19.40 1.74
C VAL A 40 10.33 -19.04 0.65
N ALA A 41 9.62 -17.93 0.82
CA ALA A 41 8.65 -17.46 -0.17
C ALA A 41 9.30 -17.16 -1.53
N ALA A 42 10.47 -16.52 -1.53
CA ALA A 42 11.20 -16.20 -2.75
C ALA A 42 11.63 -17.47 -3.50
N ASP A 43 12.15 -18.48 -2.77
CA ASP A 43 12.65 -19.73 -3.37
C ASP A 43 11.52 -20.65 -3.83
N LEU A 44 10.34 -20.56 -3.20
CA LEU A 44 9.17 -21.39 -3.54
C LEU A 44 8.20 -20.71 -4.53
N THR A 45 8.41 -19.47 -4.90
CA THR A 45 7.47 -18.73 -5.79
C THR A 45 7.19 -19.49 -7.09
N ASP A 46 8.20 -20.08 -7.72
CA ASP A 46 8.06 -20.83 -8.98
C ASP A 46 7.56 -22.27 -8.78
N ARG A 47 7.35 -22.70 -7.53
CA ARG A 47 6.84 -24.04 -7.19
C ARG A 47 5.33 -24.08 -7.04
N PHE A 48 4.70 -22.94 -6.78
CA PHE A 48 3.25 -22.78 -6.73
C PHE A 48 2.78 -22.13 -8.03
N ALA A 49 1.78 -22.73 -8.68
CA ALA A 49 1.31 -22.26 -9.99
C ALA A 49 0.85 -20.78 -9.98
N ASP A 50 0.24 -20.34 -8.87
CA ASP A 50 -0.18 -18.94 -8.66
C ASP A 50 0.84 -18.12 -7.83
N GLY A 51 2.03 -18.69 -7.58
CA GLY A 51 3.15 -18.03 -6.92
C GLY A 51 3.02 -17.91 -5.40
N ALA A 52 3.82 -17.02 -4.82
CA ALA A 52 3.81 -16.71 -3.39
C ALA A 52 3.40 -15.26 -3.14
N ARG A 53 2.66 -15.00 -2.04
CA ARG A 53 2.22 -13.65 -1.64
C ARG A 53 2.54 -13.38 -0.18
N PHE A 54 3.24 -12.28 0.06
CA PHE A 54 3.60 -11.83 1.41
C PHE A 54 2.60 -10.80 1.94
N ILE A 55 2.09 -11.06 3.15
CA ILE A 55 1.03 -10.29 3.80
C ILE A 55 1.50 -9.91 5.20
N PRO A 56 2.01 -8.69 5.41
CA PRO A 56 2.36 -8.20 6.73
C PRO A 56 1.09 -7.86 7.50
N LEU A 57 0.93 -8.43 8.70
CA LEU A 57 -0.23 -8.20 9.57
C LEU A 57 0.09 -7.24 10.73
N SER A 58 1.33 -6.75 10.84
CA SER A 58 1.80 -5.92 11.97
C SER A 58 1.01 -4.62 12.17
N ALA A 59 0.41 -4.07 11.11
CA ALA A 59 -0.41 -2.85 11.17
C ALA A 59 -1.90 -3.12 11.44
N ILE A 60 -2.31 -4.40 11.55
CA ILE A 60 -3.70 -4.80 11.72
C ILE A 60 -3.92 -5.21 13.17
N ASN A 61 -4.74 -4.45 13.89
CA ASN A 61 -5.01 -4.70 15.31
C ASN A 61 -6.35 -5.39 15.57
N ASP A 62 -7.18 -5.57 14.54
CA ASP A 62 -8.48 -6.21 14.61
C ASP A 62 -8.47 -7.52 13.81
N ALA A 63 -8.80 -8.62 14.47
CA ALA A 63 -8.82 -9.95 13.85
C ALA A 63 -9.82 -10.04 12.68
N GLU A 64 -10.93 -9.29 12.75
CA GLU A 64 -11.94 -9.25 11.67
C GLU A 64 -11.38 -8.62 10.38
N LEU A 65 -10.28 -7.87 10.47
CA LEU A 65 -9.63 -7.24 9.32
C LEU A 65 -8.57 -8.13 8.65
N VAL A 66 -8.22 -9.28 9.21
CA VAL A 66 -7.18 -10.17 8.66
C VAL A 66 -7.60 -10.73 7.30
N VAL A 67 -8.79 -11.32 7.21
CA VAL A 67 -9.32 -11.87 5.94
C VAL A 67 -9.50 -10.78 4.89
N PRO A 68 -10.08 -9.61 5.20
CA PRO A 68 -10.06 -8.45 4.30
C PRO A 68 -8.67 -8.04 3.83
N ALA A 69 -7.67 -8.05 4.71
CA ALA A 69 -6.30 -7.69 4.36
C ALA A 69 -5.64 -8.72 3.43
N ILE A 70 -5.90 -10.01 3.65
CA ILE A 70 -5.47 -11.09 2.73
C ILE A 70 -6.12 -10.87 1.36
N ALA A 71 -7.44 -10.71 1.33
CA ALA A 71 -8.18 -10.45 0.10
C ALA A 71 -7.62 -9.24 -0.65
N GLN A 72 -7.36 -8.17 0.07
CA GLN A 72 -6.78 -6.94 -0.46
C GLN A 72 -5.38 -7.13 -1.07
N ARG A 73 -4.49 -7.84 -0.38
CA ARG A 73 -3.12 -8.11 -0.87
C ARG A 73 -3.10 -9.03 -2.08
N LEU A 74 -4.13 -9.85 -2.23
CA LEU A 74 -4.39 -10.66 -3.43
C LEU A 74 -5.10 -9.86 -4.53
N GLY A 75 -5.38 -8.57 -4.32
CA GLY A 75 -6.10 -7.72 -5.26
C GLY A 75 -7.62 -7.87 -5.20
N LEU A 76 -8.15 -8.60 -4.20
CA LEU A 76 -9.58 -8.84 -4.01
C LEU A 76 -10.20 -7.68 -3.22
N THR A 77 -10.67 -6.67 -3.91
CA THR A 77 -11.22 -5.46 -3.30
C THR A 77 -12.65 -5.24 -3.79
N GLY A 78 -13.63 -5.40 -2.90
CA GLY A 78 -15.04 -5.11 -3.19
C GLY A 78 -15.88 -6.33 -3.60
N LEU A 79 -16.19 -7.17 -2.64
CA LEU A 79 -16.93 -8.43 -2.81
C LEU A 79 -18.45 -8.19 -2.94
N GLY A 80 -18.92 -7.55 -4.00
CA GLY A 80 -20.30 -7.43 -4.48
C GLY A 80 -21.42 -8.01 -3.60
N GLY A 81 -21.62 -7.47 -2.38
CA GLY A 81 -22.61 -7.96 -1.43
C GLY A 81 -22.26 -9.28 -0.73
N GLN A 82 -21.17 -9.96 -1.09
CA GLN A 82 -20.64 -11.11 -0.36
C GLN A 82 -19.64 -10.64 0.71
N SER A 83 -19.47 -11.41 1.75
CA SER A 83 -18.44 -11.13 2.75
C SER A 83 -17.04 -11.28 2.11
N PRO A 84 -16.03 -10.52 2.59
CA PRO A 84 -14.64 -10.69 2.17
C PRO A 84 -14.16 -12.14 2.19
N GLU A 85 -14.66 -12.91 3.13
CA GLU A 85 -14.39 -14.34 3.27
C GLU A 85 -14.94 -15.16 2.09
N ALA A 86 -16.17 -14.90 1.68
CA ALA A 86 -16.79 -15.66 0.59
C ALA A 86 -16.07 -15.45 -0.75
N GLY A 87 -15.66 -14.20 -1.03
CA GLY A 87 -14.92 -13.91 -2.23
C GLY A 87 -13.49 -14.44 -2.20
N LEU A 88 -12.83 -14.36 -1.04
CA LEU A 88 -11.49 -14.93 -0.88
C LEU A 88 -11.51 -16.45 -1.09
N ARG A 89 -12.55 -17.14 -0.60
CA ARG A 89 -12.76 -18.58 -0.83
C ARG A 89 -12.94 -18.92 -2.31
N VAL A 90 -13.77 -18.16 -3.01
CA VAL A 90 -14.00 -18.38 -4.46
C VAL A 90 -12.70 -18.18 -5.22
N PHE A 91 -11.94 -17.14 -4.90
CA PHE A 91 -10.65 -16.84 -5.56
C PHE A 91 -9.59 -17.92 -5.30
N LEU A 92 -9.49 -18.43 -4.07
CA LEU A 92 -8.44 -19.38 -3.68
C LEU A 92 -8.78 -20.83 -4.00
N ARG A 93 -10.04 -21.17 -4.27
CA ARG A 93 -10.57 -22.53 -4.38
C ARG A 93 -9.82 -23.42 -5.39
N ASP A 94 -9.53 -22.83 -6.55
CA ASP A 94 -8.93 -23.53 -7.67
C ASP A 94 -7.47 -23.06 -7.95
N ARG A 95 -6.83 -22.41 -6.95
CA ARG A 95 -5.47 -21.88 -7.06
C ARG A 95 -4.49 -22.65 -6.21
N GLU A 96 -3.29 -22.82 -6.74
CA GLU A 96 -2.14 -23.37 -6.05
C GLU A 96 -1.18 -22.25 -5.65
N ILE A 97 -1.39 -21.70 -4.45
CA ILE A 97 -0.73 -20.47 -3.98
C ILE A 97 -0.16 -20.61 -2.57
N LEU A 98 1.00 -19.99 -2.34
CA LEU A 98 1.60 -19.84 -1.01
C LEU A 98 1.28 -18.46 -0.43
N LEU A 99 0.52 -18.42 0.66
CA LEU A 99 0.31 -17.20 1.45
C LEU A 99 1.29 -17.15 2.62
N VAL A 100 2.03 -16.06 2.73
CA VAL A 100 2.95 -15.81 3.84
C VAL A 100 2.36 -14.73 4.74
N LEU A 101 1.85 -15.13 5.91
CA LEU A 101 1.23 -14.26 6.89
C LEU A 101 2.25 -13.92 7.98
N ASP A 102 2.68 -12.67 8.05
CA ASP A 102 3.72 -12.25 8.98
C ASP A 102 3.16 -11.50 10.18
N ASN A 103 3.64 -11.85 11.38
CA ASN A 103 3.26 -11.24 12.67
C ASN A 103 1.78 -11.44 13.05
N ILE A 104 1.27 -12.66 13.04
CA ILE A 104 -0.14 -12.93 13.36
C ILE A 104 -0.45 -12.90 14.87
N GLU A 105 0.54 -12.89 15.73
CA GLU A 105 0.37 -13.04 17.18
C GLU A 105 -0.62 -12.07 17.85
N HIS A 106 -0.78 -10.86 17.33
CA HIS A 106 -1.73 -9.87 17.89
C HIS A 106 -3.13 -9.93 17.29
N VAL A 107 -3.29 -10.71 16.24
CA VAL A 107 -4.59 -10.97 15.59
C VAL A 107 -4.89 -12.47 15.52
N ILE A 108 -4.35 -13.26 16.46
CA ILE A 108 -4.50 -14.73 16.51
C ILE A 108 -5.95 -15.18 16.62
N ALA A 109 -6.85 -14.32 17.08
CA ALA A 109 -8.29 -14.58 17.10
C ALA A 109 -8.88 -14.79 15.69
N SER A 110 -8.15 -14.46 14.61
CA SER A 110 -8.52 -14.76 13.22
C SER A 110 -8.22 -16.21 12.80
N ALA A 111 -7.57 -17.03 13.64
CA ALA A 111 -7.19 -18.40 13.31
C ALA A 111 -8.37 -19.30 12.86
N PRO A 112 -9.61 -19.20 13.43
CA PRO A 112 -10.75 -19.96 12.93
C PRO A 112 -11.15 -19.64 11.49
N GLU A 113 -11.01 -18.39 11.06
CA GLU A 113 -11.27 -17.97 9.68
C GLU A 113 -10.22 -18.54 8.72
N LEU A 114 -8.96 -18.57 9.12
CA LEU A 114 -7.87 -19.16 8.33
C LEU A 114 -8.04 -20.68 8.20
N SER A 115 -8.49 -21.37 9.27
CA SER A 115 -8.81 -22.81 9.21
C SER A 115 -9.88 -23.11 8.16
N ARG A 116 -10.97 -22.32 8.15
CA ARG A 116 -12.04 -22.48 7.15
C ARG A 116 -11.54 -22.23 5.72
N LEU A 117 -10.62 -21.27 5.53
CA LEU A 117 -10.04 -21.03 4.20
C LEU A 117 -9.21 -22.23 3.73
N LEU A 118 -8.45 -22.88 4.60
CA LEU A 118 -7.68 -24.08 4.27
C LEU A 118 -8.59 -25.28 3.96
N GLU A 119 -9.69 -25.42 4.70
CA GLU A 119 -10.69 -26.49 4.45
C GLU A 119 -11.38 -26.34 3.09
N ASP A 120 -11.72 -25.09 2.71
CA ASP A 120 -12.48 -24.77 1.50
C ASP A 120 -11.57 -24.65 0.24
N CYS A 121 -10.25 -24.49 0.41
CA CYS A 121 -9.29 -24.21 -0.66
C CYS A 121 -8.12 -25.22 -0.65
N PRO A 122 -8.24 -26.41 -1.25
CA PRO A 122 -7.25 -27.49 -1.13
C PRO A 122 -5.88 -27.19 -1.77
N GLY A 123 -5.79 -26.21 -2.68
CA GLY A 123 -4.54 -25.76 -3.28
C GLY A 123 -3.83 -24.63 -2.52
N LEU A 124 -4.46 -24.16 -1.43
CA LEU A 124 -3.89 -23.11 -0.59
C LEU A 124 -2.88 -23.69 0.39
N THR A 125 -1.68 -23.12 0.41
CA THR A 125 -0.68 -23.40 1.44
C THR A 125 -0.35 -22.11 2.20
N MET A 126 -0.21 -22.20 3.53
CA MET A 126 0.11 -21.03 4.35
C MET A 126 1.46 -21.19 5.07
N LEU A 127 2.27 -20.14 5.04
CA LEU A 127 3.44 -19.96 5.90
C LEU A 127 3.16 -18.83 6.85
N VAL A 128 3.11 -19.11 8.14
CA VAL A 128 2.76 -18.12 9.15
C VAL A 128 3.94 -17.85 10.06
N THR A 129 4.18 -16.58 10.41
CA THR A 129 5.12 -16.24 11.49
C THR A 129 4.36 -15.77 12.72
N SER A 130 4.69 -16.34 13.87
CA SER A 130 4.02 -16.05 15.13
C SER A 130 4.97 -16.23 16.32
N ARG A 131 4.55 -15.75 17.50
CA ARG A 131 5.21 -16.09 18.79
C ARG A 131 4.67 -17.39 19.39
N GLU A 132 3.48 -17.78 19.01
CA GLU A 132 2.77 -18.99 19.45
C GLU A 132 2.03 -19.63 18.27
N THR A 133 1.60 -20.89 18.44
CA THR A 133 0.82 -21.63 17.43
C THR A 133 -0.61 -21.09 17.34
N LEU A 134 -1.21 -21.21 16.14
CA LEU A 134 -2.61 -20.84 15.92
C LEU A 134 -3.60 -21.86 16.48
N ARG A 135 -3.17 -23.10 16.68
CA ARG A 135 -3.95 -24.24 17.17
C ARG A 135 -5.13 -24.59 16.26
N ILE A 136 -4.86 -24.68 14.98
CA ILE A 136 -5.83 -25.09 13.95
C ILE A 136 -5.45 -26.44 13.34
N ASP A 137 -6.43 -27.10 12.74
CA ASP A 137 -6.22 -28.42 12.13
C ASP A 137 -5.24 -28.34 10.95
N GLY A 138 -4.36 -29.34 10.85
CA GLY A 138 -3.32 -29.38 9.81
C GLY A 138 -2.11 -28.50 10.09
N GLU A 139 -2.08 -27.74 11.19
CA GLU A 139 -0.95 -26.88 11.54
C GLU A 139 0.30 -27.71 11.88
N GLN A 140 1.39 -27.43 11.16
CA GLN A 140 2.71 -27.93 11.49
C GLN A 140 3.53 -26.82 12.12
N GLU A 141 3.85 -26.95 13.40
CA GLU A 141 4.74 -26.01 14.08
C GLU A 141 6.19 -26.25 13.65
N PHE A 142 6.90 -25.15 13.33
CA PHE A 142 8.34 -25.09 13.15
C PHE A 142 8.94 -24.09 14.14
N ALA A 143 9.47 -24.60 15.25
CA ALA A 143 10.07 -23.76 16.30
C ALA A 143 11.44 -23.26 15.86
N LEU A 144 11.56 -21.96 15.54
CA LEU A 144 12.81 -21.32 15.19
C LEU A 144 13.57 -20.93 16.45
N VAL A 145 14.68 -21.62 16.69
CA VAL A 145 15.56 -21.37 17.84
C VAL A 145 16.60 -20.29 17.52
N PRO A 146 17.19 -19.60 18.52
CA PRO A 146 18.31 -18.71 18.31
C PRO A 146 19.51 -19.38 17.61
N LEU A 147 20.43 -18.59 17.05
CA LEU A 147 21.64 -19.11 16.43
C LEU A 147 22.52 -19.84 17.47
N GLY A 148 23.19 -20.89 17.05
CA GLY A 148 24.09 -21.64 17.90
C GLY A 148 25.22 -20.75 18.46
N THR A 149 25.36 -20.72 19.80
CA THR A 149 26.43 -20.00 20.48
C THR A 149 27.54 -20.95 20.90
N PRO A 150 28.81 -20.50 20.96
CA PRO A 150 29.90 -21.33 21.46
C PRO A 150 29.72 -21.65 22.94
N ASP A 151 30.13 -22.82 23.38
CA ASP A 151 30.20 -23.16 24.79
C ASP A 151 31.29 -22.34 25.48
N SER A 152 30.90 -21.40 26.33
CA SER A 152 31.79 -20.46 27.03
C SER A 152 32.69 -21.12 28.08
N THR A 153 32.44 -22.39 28.41
CA THR A 153 33.19 -23.14 29.46
C THR A 153 34.46 -23.84 28.89
N GLN A 154 34.59 -23.93 27.60
CA GLN A 154 35.75 -24.58 26.93
C GLN A 154 36.73 -23.55 26.37
N ARG A 155 38.05 -23.87 26.42
CA ARG A 155 39.08 -23.12 25.67
C ARG A 155 38.87 -23.33 24.17
N LEU A 156 38.08 -22.44 23.54
CA LEU A 156 37.75 -22.52 22.14
C LEU A 156 38.92 -22.05 21.27
N SER A 157 39.28 -22.86 20.26
CA SER A 157 40.16 -22.40 19.18
C SER A 157 39.40 -21.37 18.30
N VAL A 158 40.12 -20.46 17.65
CA VAL A 158 39.53 -19.49 16.71
C VAL A 158 38.72 -20.21 15.64
N ALA A 159 39.19 -21.35 15.15
CA ALA A 159 38.45 -22.16 14.17
C ALA A 159 37.12 -22.73 14.69
N ALA A 160 37.04 -23.09 15.97
CA ALA A 160 35.78 -23.55 16.59
C ALA A 160 34.79 -22.43 16.79
N LEU A 161 35.25 -21.20 17.00
CA LEU A 161 34.41 -20.00 17.07
C LEU A 161 33.86 -19.60 15.70
N GLU A 162 34.67 -19.71 14.64
CA GLU A 162 34.24 -19.44 13.27
C GLU A 162 33.24 -20.48 12.74
N ALA A 163 33.02 -21.58 13.42
CA ALA A 163 31.96 -22.55 13.13
C ALA A 163 30.61 -22.22 13.80
N SER A 164 30.55 -21.22 14.69
CA SER A 164 29.30 -20.80 15.37
C SER A 164 28.56 -19.76 14.58
N ASP A 165 27.30 -20.03 14.24
CA ASP A 165 26.44 -19.13 13.43
C ASP A 165 26.28 -17.74 14.08
N ALA A 166 26.14 -17.67 15.41
CA ALA A 166 26.07 -16.42 16.15
C ALA A 166 27.36 -15.60 15.99
N VAL A 167 28.52 -16.25 16.04
CA VAL A 167 29.84 -15.61 15.88
C VAL A 167 30.05 -15.17 14.43
N ILE A 168 29.65 -15.99 13.46
CA ILE A 168 29.71 -15.63 12.04
C ILE A 168 28.89 -14.38 11.77
N LEU A 169 27.65 -14.33 12.28
CA LEU A 169 26.79 -13.15 12.15
C LEU A 169 27.42 -11.93 12.81
N PHE A 170 27.92 -12.07 14.06
CA PHE A 170 28.58 -10.99 14.77
C PHE A 170 29.79 -10.45 13.99
N ALA A 171 30.68 -11.33 13.53
CA ALA A 171 31.85 -10.95 12.75
C ALA A 171 31.48 -10.23 11.43
N HIS A 172 30.45 -10.72 10.75
CA HIS A 172 29.94 -10.09 9.52
C HIS A 172 29.45 -8.66 9.79
N ARG A 173 28.64 -8.45 10.84
CA ARG A 173 28.11 -7.14 11.22
C ARG A 173 29.19 -6.22 11.80
N ALA A 174 30.13 -6.78 12.55
CA ALA A 174 31.29 -6.05 13.07
C ALA A 174 32.17 -5.51 11.94
N ARG A 175 32.44 -6.32 10.89
CA ARG A 175 33.21 -5.87 9.72
C ARG A 175 32.47 -4.82 8.90
N ALA A 176 31.15 -4.92 8.78
CA ALA A 176 30.35 -3.88 8.13
C ALA A 176 30.46 -2.53 8.85
N ALA A 177 30.58 -2.54 10.18
CA ALA A 177 30.74 -1.34 11.00
C ALA A 177 32.19 -0.85 11.12
N LYS A 178 33.15 -1.78 11.16
CA LYS A 178 34.58 -1.55 11.31
C LYS A 178 35.34 -2.51 10.40
N ALA A 179 35.74 -2.03 9.23
CA ALA A 179 36.26 -2.85 8.14
C ALA A 179 37.51 -3.70 8.51
N ASP A 180 38.32 -3.21 9.45
CA ASP A 180 39.54 -3.85 9.93
C ASP A 180 39.30 -4.86 11.10
N PHE A 181 38.04 -5.12 11.46
CA PHE A 181 37.71 -6.04 12.54
C PHE A 181 38.00 -7.49 12.15
N VAL A 182 38.86 -8.14 12.94
CA VAL A 182 39.22 -9.55 12.83
C VAL A 182 39.07 -10.22 14.20
N ILE A 183 38.54 -11.44 14.18
CA ILE A 183 38.55 -12.28 15.40
C ILE A 183 39.93 -12.93 15.52
N ASP A 184 40.60 -12.68 16.63
CA ASP A 184 41.89 -13.20 16.97
C ASP A 184 41.97 -13.80 18.39
N LYS A 185 43.10 -14.30 18.79
CA LYS A 185 43.29 -14.91 20.10
C LYS A 185 43.05 -13.94 21.29
N THR A 186 43.11 -12.61 21.04
CA THR A 186 43.02 -11.62 22.11
C THR A 186 41.55 -11.23 22.38
N ASN A 187 40.69 -11.32 21.35
CA ASN A 187 39.28 -10.91 21.42
C ASN A 187 38.28 -12.08 21.30
N ALA A 188 38.71 -13.24 20.89
CA ALA A 188 37.87 -14.42 20.65
C ALA A 188 37.01 -14.80 21.84
N GLY A 189 37.54 -14.76 23.07
CA GLY A 189 36.80 -15.04 24.31
C GLY A 189 35.71 -14.03 24.58
N ALA A 190 35.99 -12.73 24.37
CA ALA A 190 35.02 -11.67 24.57
C ALA A 190 33.87 -11.76 23.52
N VAL A 191 34.19 -12.05 22.24
CA VAL A 191 33.18 -12.22 21.18
C VAL A 191 32.26 -13.42 21.47
N ALA A 192 32.83 -14.56 21.88
CA ALA A 192 32.05 -15.72 22.30
C ALA A 192 31.09 -15.40 23.46
N ALA A 193 31.61 -14.76 24.48
CA ALA A 193 30.81 -14.37 25.64
C ALA A 193 29.72 -13.33 25.32
N ILE A 194 29.98 -12.40 24.38
CA ILE A 194 28.98 -11.46 23.87
C ILE A 194 27.84 -12.24 23.18
N CYS A 195 28.17 -13.13 22.23
CA CYS A 195 27.16 -13.93 21.52
C CYS A 195 26.33 -14.81 22.48
N ALA A 196 26.98 -15.43 23.47
CA ALA A 196 26.30 -16.23 24.49
C ALA A 196 25.36 -15.37 25.37
N ARG A 197 25.80 -14.17 25.80
CA ARG A 197 24.97 -13.24 26.59
C ARG A 197 23.79 -12.67 25.81
N LEU A 198 23.89 -12.58 24.51
CA LEU A 198 22.81 -12.18 23.61
C LEU A 198 21.94 -13.38 23.21
N ASP A 199 22.09 -14.54 23.87
CA ASP A 199 21.35 -15.79 23.64
C ASP A 199 21.35 -16.24 22.16
N GLY A 200 22.35 -15.83 21.37
CA GLY A 200 22.39 -16.09 19.93
C GLY A 200 21.24 -15.44 19.13
N LEU A 201 20.55 -14.46 19.69
CA LEU A 201 19.45 -13.76 19.03
C LEU A 201 19.99 -12.84 17.91
N PRO A 202 19.64 -13.09 16.62
CA PRO A 202 20.19 -12.33 15.50
C PRO A 202 20.05 -10.82 15.66
N LEU A 203 18.87 -10.33 16.05
CA LEU A 203 18.62 -8.90 16.21
C LEU A 203 19.48 -8.30 17.34
N ALA A 204 19.63 -9.01 18.47
CA ALA A 204 20.48 -8.55 19.55
C ALA A 204 21.95 -8.44 19.13
N ILE A 205 22.42 -9.42 18.32
CA ILE A 205 23.75 -9.41 17.73
C ILE A 205 23.93 -8.25 16.74
N GLU A 206 22.94 -8.00 15.90
CA GLU A 206 22.93 -6.90 14.92
C GLU A 206 22.93 -5.51 15.59
N LEU A 207 22.33 -5.38 16.77
CA LEU A 207 22.34 -4.16 17.58
C LEU A 207 23.67 -3.95 18.34
N ALA A 208 24.31 -5.04 18.76
CA ALA A 208 25.55 -4.97 19.54
C ALA A 208 26.81 -4.80 18.68
N ALA A 209 26.92 -5.54 17.57
CA ALA A 209 28.13 -5.56 16.75
C ALA A 209 28.58 -4.18 16.21
N PRO A 210 27.69 -3.25 15.77
CA PRO A 210 28.09 -1.91 15.33
C PRO A 210 28.75 -1.06 16.39
N ARG A 211 28.55 -1.39 17.69
CA ARG A 211 29.16 -0.67 18.82
C ARG A 211 30.68 -0.84 18.90
N LEU A 212 31.23 -1.79 18.15
CA LEU A 212 32.70 -1.96 18.01
C LEU A 212 33.37 -0.77 17.29
N LYS A 213 32.61 0.15 16.71
CA LYS A 213 33.12 1.48 16.30
C LYS A 213 33.63 2.29 17.49
N MET A 214 33.01 2.11 18.68
CA MET A 214 33.28 2.93 19.89
C MET A 214 33.98 2.14 21.00
N PHE A 215 33.78 0.83 21.07
CA PHE A 215 34.25 -0.02 22.17
C PHE A 215 35.11 -1.17 21.62
N SER A 216 36.09 -1.61 22.40
CA SER A 216 36.73 -2.91 22.19
C SER A 216 35.74 -4.04 22.54
N PRO A 217 35.94 -5.27 22.03
CA PRO A 217 35.10 -6.42 22.39
C PRO A 217 35.00 -6.65 23.91
N GLN A 218 36.08 -6.44 24.64
CA GLN A 218 36.09 -6.61 26.11
C GLN A 218 35.26 -5.52 26.82
N GLU A 219 35.45 -4.25 26.45
CA GLU A 219 34.63 -3.15 26.98
C GLU A 219 33.14 -3.31 26.68
N LEU A 220 32.80 -3.82 25.48
CA LEU A 220 31.44 -4.14 25.08
C LEU A 220 30.86 -5.24 25.97
N LEU A 221 31.63 -6.31 26.24
CA LEU A 221 31.26 -7.40 27.13
C LEU A 221 31.02 -6.93 28.56
N ASP A 222 31.93 -6.10 29.10
CA ASP A 222 31.84 -5.59 30.47
C ASP A 222 30.57 -4.72 30.62
N ARG A 223 30.29 -3.85 29.64
CA ARG A 223 29.08 -3.01 29.65
C ARG A 223 27.80 -3.82 29.56
N LEU A 224 27.77 -4.89 28.74
CA LEU A 224 26.65 -5.82 28.70
C LEU A 224 26.49 -6.55 30.05
N ALA A 225 27.59 -6.88 30.74
CA ALA A 225 27.59 -7.54 32.06
C ALA A 225 26.90 -6.72 33.14
N ASP A 226 27.30 -5.47 33.29
CA ASP A 226 26.81 -4.58 34.36
C ASP A 226 25.31 -4.35 34.26
N ARG A 227 24.78 -4.27 33.07
CA ARG A 227 23.40 -3.88 32.81
C ARG A 227 22.39 -5.02 32.92
N PHE A 228 22.72 -6.20 32.46
CA PHE A 228 21.86 -7.39 32.63
C PHE A 228 21.66 -7.74 34.12
N THR A 229 22.59 -7.32 34.95
CA THR A 229 22.50 -7.50 36.43
C THR A 229 21.52 -6.49 37.06
N LEU A 230 21.40 -5.28 36.54
CA LEU A 230 20.53 -4.22 37.06
C LEU A 230 19.06 -4.36 36.58
N LEU A 231 18.82 -4.76 35.34
CA LEU A 231 17.48 -4.85 34.74
C LEU A 231 16.73 -6.14 35.08
N SER A 232 17.39 -7.17 35.61
CA SER A 232 16.76 -8.44 36.01
C SER A 232 15.82 -8.29 37.24
N ARG A 233 15.73 -7.11 37.86
CA ARG A 233 14.88 -6.89 39.05
C ARG A 233 13.41 -6.60 38.76
N ASP A 234 13.07 -6.01 37.60
CA ASP A 234 11.71 -5.50 37.35
C ASP A 234 10.85 -6.34 36.36
N ALA A 235 11.39 -7.35 35.68
CA ALA A 235 10.70 -8.12 34.66
C ALA A 235 10.61 -9.63 34.96
N ARG A 236 10.19 -10.00 36.19
CA ARG A 236 10.18 -11.40 36.66
C ARG A 236 9.23 -12.33 35.88
N ASP A 237 8.23 -11.77 35.24
CA ASP A 237 7.16 -12.53 34.57
C ASP A 237 7.42 -12.83 33.07
N LEU A 238 8.50 -12.31 32.47
CA LEU A 238 8.85 -12.56 31.08
C LEU A 238 9.83 -13.73 30.91
N PRO A 239 9.71 -14.55 29.85
CA PRO A 239 10.70 -15.56 29.49
C PRO A 239 12.10 -14.96 29.35
N ALA A 240 13.14 -15.68 29.76
CA ALA A 240 14.53 -15.18 29.78
C ALA A 240 14.98 -14.59 28.43
N ARG A 241 14.61 -15.25 27.30
CA ARG A 241 14.94 -14.82 25.92
C ARG A 241 14.25 -13.51 25.49
N LEU A 242 13.03 -13.24 25.96
CA LEU A 242 12.33 -11.99 25.70
C LEU A 242 12.91 -10.84 26.52
N ARG A 243 13.39 -11.14 27.73
CA ARG A 243 14.14 -10.18 28.56
C ARG A 243 15.44 -9.77 27.88
N THR A 244 16.23 -10.74 27.39
CA THR A 244 17.51 -10.48 26.69
C THR A 244 17.33 -9.58 25.46
N MET A 245 16.26 -9.80 24.69
CA MET A 245 15.97 -8.95 23.51
C MET A 245 15.57 -7.53 23.93
N ARG A 246 14.62 -7.39 24.87
CA ARG A 246 14.19 -6.09 25.38
C ARG A 246 15.36 -5.34 26.02
N ASP A 247 16.20 -6.06 26.75
CA ASP A 247 17.39 -5.51 27.39
C ASP A 247 18.44 -5.03 26.37
N ALA A 248 18.64 -5.77 25.28
CA ALA A 248 19.52 -5.36 24.18
C ALA A 248 19.03 -4.09 23.48
N ILE A 249 17.72 -3.97 23.24
CA ILE A 249 17.13 -2.76 22.64
C ILE A 249 17.21 -1.60 23.65
N ALA A 250 16.86 -1.83 24.92
CA ALA A 250 16.95 -0.84 25.98
C ALA A 250 18.38 -0.32 26.13
N TRP A 251 19.37 -1.22 26.11
CA TRP A 251 20.78 -0.81 26.15
C TRP A 251 21.17 0.05 24.94
N SER A 252 20.73 -0.32 23.74
CA SER A 252 20.97 0.49 22.53
C SER A 252 20.31 1.86 22.63
N TYR A 253 19.08 1.93 23.15
CA TYR A 253 18.33 3.17 23.41
C TYR A 253 19.04 4.09 24.41
N ASP A 254 19.55 3.56 25.51
CA ASP A 254 20.20 4.36 26.56
C ASP A 254 21.59 4.89 26.15
N LEU A 255 22.20 4.30 25.12
CA LEU A 255 23.43 4.84 24.50
C LEU A 255 23.15 6.00 23.52
N LEU A 256 21.89 6.31 23.27
CA LEU A 256 21.49 7.47 22.47
C LEU A 256 21.65 8.75 23.29
N SER A 257 21.94 9.87 22.62
CA SER A 257 21.78 11.18 23.22
C SER A 257 20.29 11.45 23.55
N THR A 258 20.02 12.40 24.43
CA THR A 258 18.64 12.77 24.83
C THR A 258 17.76 13.06 23.61
N ASP A 259 18.33 13.74 22.63
CA ASP A 259 17.62 14.15 21.40
C ASP A 259 17.38 12.96 20.47
N GLU A 260 18.36 12.06 20.34
CA GLU A 260 18.16 10.81 19.60
C GLU A 260 17.13 9.89 20.28
N GLN A 261 17.09 9.87 21.62
CA GLN A 261 16.07 9.13 22.36
C GLN A 261 14.67 9.68 22.09
N SER A 262 14.52 11.02 22.09
CA SER A 262 13.25 11.67 21.74
C SER A 262 12.83 11.33 20.31
N LEU A 263 13.76 11.45 19.33
CA LEU A 263 13.52 11.07 17.95
C LEU A 263 13.10 9.61 17.83
N PHE A 264 13.85 8.69 18.42
CA PHE A 264 13.56 7.26 18.37
C PHE A 264 12.16 6.93 18.91
N ARG A 265 11.77 7.50 20.07
CA ARG A 265 10.44 7.29 20.64
C ARG A 265 9.34 7.79 19.72
N ARG A 266 9.45 9.01 19.19
CA ARG A 266 8.44 9.60 18.31
C ARG A 266 8.34 8.86 16.97
N LEU A 267 9.44 8.39 16.40
CA LEU A 267 9.44 7.60 15.17
C LEU A 267 8.72 6.24 15.31
N SER A 268 8.59 5.72 16.54
CA SER A 268 7.91 4.44 16.78
C SER A 268 6.40 4.45 16.52
N ILE A 269 5.77 5.63 16.36
CA ILE A 269 4.34 5.73 16.01
C ILE A 269 4.05 5.33 14.55
N PHE A 270 5.05 5.39 13.67
CA PHE A 270 4.87 5.04 12.26
C PHE A 270 4.74 3.52 12.07
N ALA A 271 3.55 3.07 11.68
CA ALA A 271 3.26 1.65 11.46
C ALA A 271 3.78 1.14 10.12
N GLY A 272 3.69 1.97 9.05
CA GLY A 272 4.09 1.66 7.67
C GLY A 272 5.46 2.24 7.25
N GLY A 273 6.31 2.62 8.23
CA GLY A 273 7.51 3.40 7.95
C GLY A 273 7.20 4.87 7.67
N PHE A 274 8.23 5.67 7.38
CA PHE A 274 8.09 7.12 7.26
C PHE A 274 9.03 7.69 6.20
N SER A 275 8.63 8.80 5.58
CA SER A 275 9.50 9.68 4.82
C SER A 275 10.23 10.65 5.77
N LEU A 276 11.31 11.29 5.30
CA LEU A 276 11.99 12.31 6.11
C LEU A 276 11.06 13.47 6.43
N ASP A 277 10.23 13.90 5.48
CA ASP A 277 9.29 15.02 5.66
C ASP A 277 8.24 14.68 6.74
N ALA A 278 7.69 13.46 6.75
CA ALA A 278 6.75 13.00 7.78
C ALA A 278 7.41 12.94 9.17
N ALA A 279 8.65 12.49 9.23
CA ALA A 279 9.41 12.44 10.48
C ALA A 279 9.76 13.84 10.99
N GLU A 280 10.18 14.76 10.12
CA GLU A 280 10.51 16.16 10.48
C GLU A 280 9.30 16.90 11.05
N ALA A 281 8.11 16.67 10.48
CA ALA A 281 6.86 17.28 10.95
C ALA A 281 6.50 16.95 12.42
N LEU A 282 7.01 15.86 12.98
CA LEU A 282 6.85 15.55 14.40
C LEU A 282 7.70 16.45 15.33
N PHE A 283 8.62 17.25 14.76
CA PHE A 283 9.62 18.02 15.50
C PHE A 283 9.59 19.52 15.18
N GLU A 284 8.66 20.01 14.34
CA GLU A 284 8.58 21.43 13.91
C GLU A 284 8.43 22.45 15.06
N SER A 285 8.14 22.01 16.29
CA SER A 285 8.08 22.93 17.43
C SER A 285 9.45 23.28 18.03
N ASP A 286 10.52 22.56 17.69
CA ASP A 286 11.85 22.81 18.20
C ASP A 286 12.68 23.49 17.11
N SER A 287 13.12 24.72 17.33
CA SER A 287 13.86 25.61 16.42
C SER A 287 15.20 25.07 15.90
N GLU A 288 15.25 23.80 15.51
CA GLU A 288 16.45 23.13 15.04
C GLU A 288 16.69 23.29 13.54
N SER A 289 17.99 23.39 13.17
CA SER A 289 18.36 23.34 11.76
C SER A 289 18.15 21.92 11.22
N ALA A 290 17.55 21.81 10.06
CA ALA A 290 17.26 20.53 9.38
C ALA A 290 18.54 19.66 9.14
N GLY A 291 19.76 20.25 9.15
CA GLY A 291 21.02 19.51 9.15
C GLY A 291 21.21 18.64 10.38
N THR A 292 20.74 19.11 11.54
CA THR A 292 20.82 18.39 12.81
C THR A 292 19.83 17.21 12.82
N PHE A 293 18.61 17.39 12.28
CA PHE A 293 17.62 16.32 12.16
C PHE A 293 18.12 15.15 11.29
N LEU A 294 18.62 15.45 10.10
CA LEU A 294 19.17 14.43 9.19
C LEU A 294 20.35 13.66 9.81
N ALA A 295 21.25 14.37 10.54
CA ALA A 295 22.34 13.73 11.24
C ALA A 295 21.85 12.74 12.30
N ARG A 296 20.76 13.05 13.02
CA ARG A 296 20.15 12.15 14.01
C ARG A 296 19.51 10.93 13.34
N VAL A 297 18.78 11.11 12.24
CA VAL A 297 18.21 10.00 11.46
C VAL A 297 19.33 9.08 10.98
N THR A 298 20.39 9.63 10.40
CA THR A 298 21.57 8.87 9.99
C THR A 298 22.22 8.13 11.17
N SER A 299 22.31 8.77 12.33
CA SER A 299 22.86 8.14 13.53
C SER A 299 22.00 6.95 14.01
N LEU A 300 20.66 7.04 13.95
CA LEU A 300 19.78 5.92 14.27
C LEU A 300 19.91 4.78 13.24
N GLU A 301 20.09 5.09 11.95
CA GLU A 301 20.36 4.11 10.89
C GLU A 301 21.70 3.40 11.12
N ASP A 302 22.77 4.13 11.40
CA ASP A 302 24.09 3.60 11.73
C ASP A 302 24.07 2.67 12.95
N LYS A 303 23.16 2.95 13.91
CA LYS A 303 22.96 2.16 15.11
C LYS A 303 21.99 0.99 14.92
N SER A 304 21.52 0.75 13.69
CA SER A 304 20.55 -0.32 13.30
C SER A 304 19.21 -0.25 14.04
N LEU A 305 18.80 0.93 14.51
CA LEU A 305 17.53 1.16 15.15
C LEU A 305 16.42 1.51 14.14
N ILE A 306 16.82 2.06 13.01
CA ILE A 306 15.99 2.23 11.81
C ILE A 306 16.71 1.69 10.60
N HIS A 307 15.98 1.43 9.53
CA HIS A 307 16.53 0.92 8.28
C HIS A 307 15.76 1.50 7.09
N ARG A 308 16.37 1.55 5.92
CA ARG A 308 15.70 1.96 4.69
C ARG A 308 14.73 0.90 4.21
N ILE A 309 13.54 1.33 3.78
CA ILE A 309 12.50 0.49 3.23
C ILE A 309 12.37 0.75 1.72
N GLY A 310 12.38 -0.32 0.91
CA GLY A 310 12.16 -0.23 -0.52
C GLY A 310 13.33 0.36 -1.30
N GLN A 311 13.18 0.34 -2.63
CA GLN A 311 14.12 0.91 -3.62
C GLN A 311 13.46 2.08 -4.37
N GLY A 312 12.46 2.73 -3.77
CA GLY A 312 11.77 3.86 -4.38
C GLY A 312 12.65 5.11 -4.45
N ASP A 313 12.26 6.06 -5.31
CA ASP A 313 12.98 7.30 -5.55
C ASP A 313 12.99 8.25 -4.33
N VAL A 314 11.99 8.12 -3.43
CA VAL A 314 11.96 8.84 -2.16
C VAL A 314 12.40 7.88 -1.05
N PRO A 315 13.48 8.18 -0.32
CA PRO A 315 13.96 7.31 0.75
C PRO A 315 12.91 7.22 1.86
N ARG A 316 12.52 6.00 2.19
CA ARG A 316 11.65 5.70 3.34
C ARG A 316 12.44 4.91 4.36
N PHE A 317 12.10 5.12 5.62
CA PHE A 317 12.71 4.46 6.75
C PHE A 317 11.65 3.73 7.57
N GLY A 318 12.08 2.71 8.29
CA GLY A 318 11.22 1.97 9.20
C GLY A 318 11.99 1.40 10.37
N MET A 319 11.26 0.90 11.32
CA MET A 319 11.78 0.15 12.46
C MET A 319 11.41 -1.31 12.33
N LEU A 320 12.29 -2.23 12.74
CA LEU A 320 11.88 -3.60 12.97
C LEU A 320 10.79 -3.62 14.05
N GLU A 321 9.78 -4.46 13.89
CA GLU A 321 8.58 -4.45 14.75
C GLU A 321 8.92 -4.54 16.25
N THR A 322 9.88 -5.38 16.63
CA THR A 322 10.32 -5.51 18.03
C THR A 322 10.96 -4.21 18.56
N VAL A 323 11.70 -3.49 17.69
CA VAL A 323 12.32 -2.20 18.02
C VAL A 323 11.25 -1.11 18.12
N ARG A 324 10.30 -1.12 17.19
CA ARG A 324 9.15 -0.20 17.14
C ARG A 324 8.28 -0.35 18.40
N THR A 325 7.93 -1.59 18.74
CA THR A 325 7.14 -1.88 19.96
C THR A 325 7.84 -1.37 21.22
N PHE A 326 9.16 -1.59 21.36
CA PHE A 326 9.92 -1.04 22.47
C PHE A 326 9.88 0.49 22.49
N GLY A 327 10.10 1.14 21.35
CA GLY A 327 10.05 2.61 21.25
C GLY A 327 8.67 3.15 21.62
N PHE A 328 7.62 2.49 21.18
CA PHE A 328 6.23 2.84 21.47
C PHE A 328 5.90 2.67 22.96
N ASP A 329 6.33 1.57 23.60
CA ASP A 329 6.17 1.37 25.04
C ASP A 329 6.84 2.51 25.83
N VAL A 330 8.05 2.90 25.42
CA VAL A 330 8.78 4.00 26.07
C VAL A 330 8.07 5.34 25.80
N LEU A 331 7.58 5.59 24.59
CA LEU A 331 6.80 6.80 24.27
C LEU A 331 5.56 6.93 25.17
N VAL A 332 4.84 5.80 25.38
CA VAL A 332 3.69 5.75 26.29
C VAL A 332 4.12 6.01 27.75
N ALA A 333 5.22 5.43 28.19
CA ALA A 333 5.76 5.65 29.54
C ALA A 333 6.16 7.10 29.80
N TYR A 334 6.60 7.82 28.77
CA TYR A 334 6.89 9.27 28.84
C TYR A 334 5.65 10.15 28.65
N ALA A 335 4.45 9.56 28.48
CA ALA A 335 3.19 10.25 28.18
C ALA A 335 3.24 11.13 26.90
N GLU A 336 4.10 10.81 25.95
CA GLU A 336 4.29 11.55 24.71
C GLU A 336 3.38 11.06 23.57
N ARG A 337 2.69 9.89 23.71
CA ARG A 337 1.89 9.24 22.65
C ARG A 337 0.88 10.19 22.01
N ASP A 338 0.03 10.80 22.84
CA ASP A 338 -1.10 11.58 22.30
C ASP A 338 -0.62 12.87 21.61
N ALA A 339 0.45 13.49 22.10
CA ALA A 339 1.06 14.64 21.45
C ALA A 339 1.66 14.26 20.08
N ALA A 340 2.44 13.17 20.01
CA ALA A 340 3.03 12.69 18.76
C ALA A 340 1.97 12.28 17.74
N MET A 341 0.89 11.59 18.17
CA MET A 341 -0.21 11.21 17.31
C MET A 341 -1.01 12.42 16.77
N ARG A 342 -1.19 13.48 17.58
CA ARG A 342 -1.80 14.72 17.09
C ARG A 342 -0.94 15.43 16.05
N SER A 343 0.38 15.53 16.25
CA SER A 343 1.30 16.10 15.26
C SER A 343 1.24 15.30 13.97
N MET A 344 1.28 13.98 14.04
CA MET A 344 1.14 13.08 12.90
C MET A 344 -0.20 13.26 12.19
N ALA A 345 -1.30 13.36 12.93
CA ALA A 345 -2.63 13.60 12.40
C ALA A 345 -2.72 14.93 11.65
N THR A 346 -2.18 16.01 12.24
CA THR A 346 -2.13 17.33 11.61
C THR A 346 -1.37 17.27 10.29
N TRP A 347 -0.20 16.63 10.29
CA TRP A 347 0.60 16.48 9.08
C TRP A 347 -0.15 15.71 7.98
N TYR A 348 -0.84 14.60 8.31
CA TYR A 348 -1.62 13.87 7.32
C TYR A 348 -2.85 14.64 6.85
N ILE A 349 -3.52 15.42 7.71
CA ILE A 349 -4.64 16.27 7.30
C ILE A 349 -4.15 17.32 6.29
N ASP A 350 -3.02 17.96 6.56
CA ASP A 350 -2.45 18.97 5.67
C ASP A 350 -1.95 18.37 4.35
N LEU A 351 -1.24 17.22 4.41
CA LEU A 351 -0.78 16.48 3.25
C LEU A 351 -1.95 16.05 2.37
N LEU A 352 -2.95 15.38 2.94
CA LEU A 352 -4.09 14.86 2.21
C LEU A 352 -5.01 15.98 1.74
N GLY A 353 -5.19 17.04 2.53
CA GLY A 353 -5.99 18.22 2.16
C GLY A 353 -5.38 18.97 0.97
N THR A 354 -4.09 19.23 0.98
CA THR A 354 -3.36 19.85 -0.14
C THR A 354 -3.39 18.96 -1.38
N GLY A 355 -3.25 17.66 -1.20
CA GLY A 355 -3.24 16.71 -2.29
C GLY A 355 -4.61 16.33 -2.82
N PHE A 356 -5.69 16.65 -2.10
CA PHE A 356 -7.05 16.32 -2.56
C PHE A 356 -7.33 16.86 -3.96
N VAL A 357 -6.92 18.10 -4.25
CA VAL A 357 -7.06 18.71 -5.58
C VAL A 357 -6.20 17.98 -6.62
N GLN A 358 -5.02 17.49 -6.25
CA GLN A 358 -4.10 16.77 -7.14
C GLN A 358 -4.68 15.43 -7.62
N MET A 359 -5.61 14.83 -6.87
CA MET A 359 -6.31 13.61 -7.28
C MET A 359 -7.27 13.83 -8.47
N PHE A 360 -7.52 15.08 -8.87
CA PHE A 360 -8.39 15.43 -10.00
C PHE A 360 -7.61 16.06 -11.17
N GLY A 361 -6.29 16.04 -11.13
CA GLY A 361 -5.39 16.66 -12.10
C GLY A 361 -4.37 15.69 -12.70
N PRO A 362 -3.36 16.21 -13.41
CA PRO A 362 -2.37 15.40 -14.12
C PRO A 362 -1.48 14.54 -13.21
N ASN A 363 -1.39 14.87 -11.93
CA ASN A 363 -0.52 14.17 -10.96
C ASN A 363 -1.25 13.10 -10.15
N GLN A 364 -2.45 12.70 -10.55
CA GLN A 364 -3.32 11.76 -9.83
C GLN A 364 -2.61 10.46 -9.44
N LEU A 365 -1.88 9.82 -10.35
CA LEU A 365 -1.21 8.54 -10.08
C LEU A 365 -0.12 8.69 -9.02
N GLN A 366 0.68 9.74 -9.10
CA GLN A 366 1.76 9.99 -8.13
C GLN A 366 1.17 10.21 -6.73
N TRP A 367 0.06 10.95 -6.66
CA TRP A 367 -0.66 11.19 -5.42
C TRP A 367 -1.25 9.90 -4.83
N LEU A 368 -1.91 9.08 -5.64
CA LEU A 368 -2.45 7.80 -5.18
C LEU A 368 -1.35 6.85 -4.66
N ASN A 369 -0.19 6.82 -5.31
CA ASN A 369 0.96 6.03 -4.85
C ASN A 369 1.53 6.56 -3.52
N LEU A 370 1.56 7.88 -3.33
CA LEU A 370 1.97 8.50 -2.07
C LEU A 370 1.02 8.11 -0.94
N VAL A 371 -0.29 8.25 -1.15
CA VAL A 371 -1.32 7.89 -0.16
C VAL A 371 -1.25 6.39 0.17
N GLU A 372 -1.01 5.54 -0.82
CA GLU A 372 -0.84 4.10 -0.61
C GLU A 372 0.35 3.78 0.30
N ALA A 373 1.46 4.46 0.12
CA ALA A 373 2.65 4.30 0.96
C ALA A 373 2.41 4.77 2.41
N GLU A 374 1.49 5.70 2.64
CA GLU A 374 1.14 6.25 3.96
C GLU A 374 -0.12 5.60 4.58
N ASN A 375 -0.78 4.69 3.87
CA ASN A 375 -2.07 4.13 4.30
C ASN A 375 -2.04 3.49 5.69
N ASP A 376 -0.98 2.73 6.02
CA ASP A 376 -0.84 2.09 7.33
C ASP A 376 -0.69 3.13 8.46
N ASN A 377 -0.05 4.25 8.18
CA ASN A 377 0.08 5.36 9.11
C ASN A 377 -1.25 6.09 9.32
N VAL A 378 -2.02 6.32 8.23
CA VAL A 378 -3.36 6.89 8.31
C VAL A 378 -4.30 5.98 9.12
N ARG A 379 -4.22 4.65 8.94
CA ARG A 379 -4.95 3.66 9.75
C ARG A 379 -4.62 3.80 11.24
N ALA A 380 -3.33 3.95 11.59
CA ALA A 380 -2.90 4.14 12.97
C ALA A 380 -3.49 5.43 13.58
N VAL A 381 -3.52 6.52 12.80
CA VAL A 381 -4.15 7.79 13.24
C VAL A 381 -5.66 7.64 13.39
N LEU A 382 -6.35 6.99 12.45
CA LEU A 382 -7.80 6.76 12.53
C LEU A 382 -8.16 5.93 13.77
N THR A 383 -7.40 4.86 14.04
CA THR A 383 -7.59 4.02 15.25
C THR A 383 -7.43 4.87 16.51
N TRP A 384 -6.32 5.59 16.63
CA TRP A 384 -6.04 6.45 17.79
C TRP A 384 -7.11 7.54 17.96
N ALA A 385 -7.54 8.18 16.86
CA ALA A 385 -8.53 9.25 16.91
C ALA A 385 -9.89 8.74 17.43
N LEU A 386 -10.33 7.55 16.99
CA LEU A 386 -11.55 6.93 17.50
C LEU A 386 -11.42 6.49 18.96
N GLU A 387 -10.27 5.90 19.36
CA GLU A 387 -9.99 5.53 20.76
C GLU A 387 -10.01 6.73 21.72
N ARG A 388 -9.56 7.90 21.26
CA ARG A 388 -9.48 9.13 22.07
C ARG A 388 -10.67 10.06 21.94
N GLY A 389 -11.63 9.74 21.08
CA GLY A 389 -12.76 10.60 20.80
C GLY A 389 -12.39 11.85 20.00
N GLU A 390 -11.26 11.87 19.30
CA GLU A 390 -10.83 12.93 18.38
C GLU A 390 -11.57 12.79 17.03
N VAL A 391 -12.90 12.78 17.10
CA VAL A 391 -13.78 12.41 15.99
C VAL A 391 -13.62 13.34 14.78
N VAL A 392 -13.34 14.64 14.99
CA VAL A 392 -13.09 15.60 13.90
C VAL A 392 -11.90 15.20 13.05
N ILE A 393 -10.81 14.76 13.68
CA ILE A 393 -9.60 14.27 12.99
C ILE A 393 -9.97 13.06 12.11
N ALA A 394 -10.70 12.09 12.68
CA ALA A 394 -11.12 10.91 11.95
C ALA A 394 -12.03 11.25 10.75
N GLN A 395 -12.97 12.19 10.93
CA GLN A 395 -13.88 12.67 9.88
C GLN A 395 -13.12 13.34 8.73
N GLN A 396 -12.15 14.21 9.03
CA GLN A 396 -11.34 14.89 8.03
C GLN A 396 -10.49 13.90 7.22
N LEU A 397 -9.75 13.03 7.90
CA LEU A 397 -8.93 12.03 7.23
C LEU A 397 -9.75 11.09 6.35
N ALA A 398 -10.87 10.56 6.86
CA ALA A 398 -11.73 9.67 6.08
C ALA A 398 -12.29 10.35 4.83
N THR A 399 -12.65 11.63 4.93
CA THR A 399 -13.13 12.42 3.79
C THR A 399 -12.07 12.55 2.70
N PHE A 400 -10.82 12.78 3.07
CA PHE A 400 -9.71 12.85 2.09
C PHE A 400 -9.32 11.50 1.52
N MET A 401 -9.48 10.42 2.30
CA MET A 401 -9.13 9.06 1.88
C MET A 401 -10.16 8.41 0.96
N VAL A 402 -11.40 8.91 0.89
CA VAL A 402 -12.51 8.24 0.20
C VAL A 402 -12.21 7.94 -1.27
N ARG A 403 -11.57 8.87 -1.99
CA ARG A 403 -11.21 8.67 -3.39
C ARG A 403 -10.09 7.64 -3.56
N PHE A 404 -9.11 7.65 -2.67
CA PHE A 404 -8.07 6.62 -2.63
C PHE A 404 -8.70 5.24 -2.41
N TRP A 405 -9.56 5.09 -1.43
CA TRP A 405 -10.25 3.82 -1.17
C TRP A 405 -11.04 3.32 -2.38
N TYR A 406 -11.68 4.23 -3.11
CA TYR A 406 -12.41 3.85 -4.32
C TYR A 406 -11.48 3.40 -5.44
N VAL A 407 -10.53 4.24 -5.85
CA VAL A 407 -9.67 3.98 -7.03
C VAL A 407 -8.77 2.76 -6.83
N ARG A 408 -8.24 2.59 -5.60
CA ARG A 408 -7.40 1.44 -5.22
C ARG A 408 -8.18 0.21 -4.79
N GLY A 409 -9.53 0.30 -4.77
CA GLY A 409 -10.39 -0.81 -4.44
C GLY A 409 -10.52 -1.13 -2.93
N PHE A 410 -10.11 -0.23 -2.03
CA PHE A 410 -10.28 -0.36 -0.57
C PHE A 410 -11.70 0.02 -0.10
N VAL A 411 -12.72 -0.21 -0.93
CA VAL A 411 -14.08 0.27 -0.68
C VAL A 411 -14.68 -0.31 0.62
N VAL A 412 -14.45 -1.60 0.89
CA VAL A 412 -14.94 -2.26 2.11
C VAL A 412 -14.29 -1.67 3.37
N GLU A 413 -12.98 -1.46 3.34
CA GLU A 413 -12.25 -0.81 4.43
C GLU A 413 -12.75 0.61 4.68
N GLY A 414 -12.87 1.41 3.61
CA GLY A 414 -13.38 2.77 3.69
C GLY A 414 -14.79 2.85 4.29
N ARG A 415 -15.69 1.92 3.91
CA ARG A 415 -17.02 1.82 4.52
C ARG A 415 -16.96 1.45 6.00
N ASN A 416 -16.08 0.56 6.40
CA ASN A 416 -15.93 0.17 7.80
C ASN A 416 -15.44 1.35 8.66
N TRP A 417 -14.45 2.10 8.18
CA TRP A 417 -13.99 3.30 8.85
C TRP A 417 -15.10 4.35 8.96
N LEU A 418 -15.76 4.68 7.85
CA LEU A 418 -16.82 5.68 7.83
C LEU A 418 -18.01 5.29 8.72
N ARG A 419 -18.38 4.00 8.79
CA ARG A 419 -19.42 3.51 9.70
C ARG A 419 -19.07 3.77 11.17
N GLN A 420 -17.83 3.47 11.58
CA GLN A 420 -17.36 3.72 12.95
C GLN A 420 -17.32 5.22 13.25
N ILE A 421 -16.85 6.04 12.31
CA ILE A 421 -16.75 7.49 12.43
C ILE A 421 -18.15 8.14 12.54
N ILE A 422 -19.11 7.68 11.75
CA ILE A 422 -20.49 8.14 11.82
C ILE A 422 -21.14 7.72 13.16
N ALA A 423 -20.90 6.50 13.61
CA ALA A 423 -21.40 6.01 14.89
C ALA A 423 -20.81 6.77 16.09
N ALA A 424 -19.60 7.31 15.98
CA ALA A 424 -18.98 8.14 17.01
C ALA A 424 -19.67 9.53 17.16
N GLY A 425 -20.51 9.92 16.18
CA GLY A 425 -21.38 11.09 16.26
C GLY A 425 -20.81 12.37 15.67
N ALA A 426 -21.60 13.43 15.74
CA ALA A 426 -21.28 14.75 15.23
C ALA A 426 -20.70 15.63 16.36
N SER A 427 -19.40 15.92 16.29
CA SER A 427 -18.76 16.97 17.09
C SER A 427 -18.61 18.29 16.30
N ASP A 428 -18.61 18.20 14.96
CA ASP A 428 -18.60 19.30 14.02
C ASP A 428 -19.48 18.93 12.82
N ASN A 429 -20.58 19.66 12.62
CA ASN A 429 -21.56 19.37 11.55
C ASN A 429 -20.93 19.36 10.15
N ARG A 430 -19.92 20.20 9.89
CA ARG A 430 -19.27 20.28 8.58
C ARG A 430 -18.47 19.03 8.27
N ASN A 431 -17.61 18.59 9.19
CA ASN A 431 -16.79 17.40 8.98
C ASN A 431 -17.64 16.12 9.03
N TYR A 432 -18.63 16.08 9.94
CA TYR A 432 -19.57 14.96 10.02
C TYR A 432 -20.38 14.79 8.74
N GLY A 433 -20.92 15.86 8.19
CA GLY A 433 -21.71 15.80 6.96
C GLY A 433 -20.86 15.41 5.74
N ARG A 434 -19.61 15.84 5.67
CA ARG A 434 -18.68 15.38 4.62
C ARG A 434 -18.34 13.88 4.75
N ALA A 435 -18.24 13.37 5.97
CA ALA A 435 -18.10 11.93 6.19
C ALA A 435 -19.36 11.16 5.77
N LEU A 436 -20.57 11.71 5.99
CA LEU A 436 -21.83 11.15 5.47
C LEU A 436 -21.84 11.09 3.94
N LEU A 437 -21.45 12.17 3.25
CA LEU A 437 -21.33 12.18 1.78
C LEU A 437 -20.37 11.10 1.28
N SER A 438 -19.21 10.99 1.94
CA SER A 438 -18.20 9.99 1.62
C SER A 438 -18.73 8.56 1.78
N ALA A 439 -19.46 8.30 2.88
CA ALA A 439 -20.09 7.00 3.14
C ALA A 439 -21.21 6.70 2.12
N GLY A 440 -22.02 7.70 1.79
CA GLY A 440 -23.07 7.60 0.78
C GLY A 440 -22.50 7.26 -0.60
N TRP A 441 -21.40 7.91 -1.00
CA TRP A 441 -20.74 7.60 -2.27
C TRP A 441 -20.20 6.17 -2.31
N LEU A 442 -19.48 5.71 -1.28
CA LEU A 442 -18.98 4.32 -1.25
C LEU A 442 -20.13 3.29 -1.18
N ALA A 443 -21.26 3.63 -0.52
CA ALA A 443 -22.45 2.78 -0.52
C ALA A 443 -23.06 2.67 -1.92
N PHE A 444 -23.16 3.79 -2.65
CA PHE A 444 -23.62 3.83 -4.04
C PHE A 444 -22.76 2.96 -4.95
N GLU A 445 -21.43 3.05 -4.84
CA GLU A 445 -20.49 2.27 -5.66
C GLU A 445 -20.59 0.75 -5.39
N GLN A 446 -21.08 0.35 -4.21
CA GLN A 446 -21.38 -1.05 -3.87
C GLN A 446 -22.82 -1.46 -4.18
N GLY A 447 -23.63 -0.60 -4.78
CA GLY A 447 -25.01 -0.90 -5.18
C GLY A 447 -26.05 -0.73 -4.07
N ASP A 448 -25.66 -0.23 -2.88
CA ASP A 448 -26.57 0.05 -1.76
C ASP A 448 -27.22 1.43 -1.93
N VAL A 449 -28.02 1.55 -3.01
CA VAL A 449 -28.52 2.83 -3.53
C VAL A 449 -29.45 3.55 -2.55
N LEU A 450 -30.30 2.80 -1.81
CA LEU A 450 -31.25 3.41 -0.87
C LEU A 450 -30.54 3.98 0.35
N TYR A 451 -29.58 3.24 0.92
CA TYR A 451 -28.78 3.71 2.03
C TYR A 451 -27.87 4.88 1.61
N ALA A 452 -27.32 4.82 0.40
CA ALA A 452 -26.55 5.92 -0.17
C ALA A 452 -27.40 7.22 -0.22
N LYS A 453 -28.63 7.12 -0.74
CA LYS A 453 -29.57 8.26 -0.83
C LYS A 453 -29.79 8.88 0.55
N GLU A 454 -30.11 8.06 1.56
CA GLU A 454 -30.37 8.53 2.93
C GLU A 454 -29.17 9.31 3.50
N LEU A 455 -27.95 8.77 3.38
CA LEU A 455 -26.73 9.42 3.88
C LEU A 455 -26.44 10.74 3.15
N ILE A 456 -26.66 10.78 1.84
CA ILE A 456 -26.38 11.97 1.03
C ILE A 456 -27.41 13.07 1.30
N GLU A 457 -28.69 12.72 1.50
CA GLU A 457 -29.75 13.68 1.90
C GLU A 457 -29.44 14.31 3.27
N GLN A 458 -29.05 13.51 4.27
CA GLN A 458 -28.59 14.01 5.56
C GLN A 458 -27.38 14.94 5.41
N SER A 459 -26.41 14.58 4.57
CA SER A 459 -25.26 15.42 4.27
C SER A 459 -25.66 16.75 3.61
N LEU A 460 -26.61 16.72 2.67
CA LEU A 460 -27.10 17.90 1.97
C LEU A 460 -27.81 18.88 2.91
N ASP A 461 -28.59 18.37 3.85
CA ASP A 461 -29.26 19.20 4.85
C ASP A 461 -28.22 19.92 5.74
N LEU A 462 -27.21 19.22 6.23
CA LEU A 462 -26.12 19.85 6.98
C LEU A 462 -25.31 20.85 6.14
N ALA A 463 -25.13 20.60 4.86
CA ALA A 463 -24.47 21.53 3.95
C ALA A 463 -25.27 22.82 3.77
N ARG A 464 -26.61 22.71 3.69
CA ARG A 464 -27.54 23.85 3.62
C ARG A 464 -27.54 24.67 4.92
N ASP A 465 -27.56 24.00 6.06
CA ASP A 465 -27.52 24.65 7.39
C ASP A 465 -26.22 25.45 7.59
N THR A 466 -25.10 24.96 7.06
CA THR A 466 -23.79 25.64 7.12
C THR A 466 -23.56 26.63 5.97
N SER A 467 -24.48 26.69 5.01
CA SER A 467 -24.37 27.51 3.79
C SER A 467 -23.08 27.26 2.99
N ASP A 468 -22.52 26.02 3.06
CA ASP A 468 -21.32 25.63 2.31
C ASP A 468 -21.71 25.24 0.86
N THR A 469 -21.72 26.25 -0.01
CA THR A 469 -22.16 26.11 -1.40
C THR A 469 -21.35 25.09 -2.19
N PHE A 470 -20.05 24.96 -1.92
CA PHE A 470 -19.19 23.96 -2.56
C PHE A 470 -19.61 22.55 -2.17
N TRP A 471 -19.85 22.31 -0.90
CA TRP A 471 -20.33 21.03 -0.41
C TRP A 471 -21.75 20.69 -0.89
N ILE A 472 -22.67 21.72 -0.95
CA ILE A 472 -24.00 21.54 -1.55
C ILE A 472 -23.90 21.03 -2.99
N ALA A 473 -23.03 21.61 -3.82
CA ALA A 473 -22.83 21.17 -5.20
C ALA A 473 -22.38 19.70 -5.31
N GLN A 474 -21.48 19.28 -4.41
CA GLN A 474 -21.04 17.88 -4.35
C GLN A 474 -22.18 16.93 -3.96
N CYS A 475 -22.95 17.26 -2.92
CA CYS A 475 -24.09 16.46 -2.49
C CYS A 475 -25.13 16.31 -3.61
N LEU A 476 -25.47 17.41 -4.29
CA LEU A 476 -26.42 17.40 -5.41
C LEU A 476 -25.95 16.49 -6.56
N ASN A 477 -24.66 16.53 -6.86
CA ASN A 477 -24.09 15.69 -7.93
C ASN A 477 -24.18 14.20 -7.57
N VAL A 478 -23.78 13.81 -6.34
CA VAL A 478 -23.81 12.40 -5.91
C VAL A 478 -25.25 11.93 -5.67
N LEU A 479 -26.15 12.79 -5.16
CA LEU A 479 -27.57 12.49 -5.01
C LEU A 479 -28.21 12.21 -6.38
N GLY A 480 -27.89 13.02 -7.38
CA GLY A 480 -28.34 12.80 -8.75
C GLY A 480 -27.99 11.43 -9.30
N LEU A 481 -26.77 10.88 -8.98
CA LEU A 481 -26.40 9.53 -9.37
C LEU A 481 -27.32 8.46 -8.76
N THR A 482 -27.66 8.60 -7.48
CA THR A 482 -28.59 7.68 -6.81
C THR A 482 -30.00 7.75 -7.40
N LEU A 483 -30.45 8.96 -7.75
CA LEU A 483 -31.75 9.19 -8.37
C LEU A 483 -31.85 8.61 -9.79
N VAL A 484 -30.77 8.69 -10.58
CA VAL A 484 -30.71 8.03 -11.92
C VAL A 484 -30.88 6.52 -11.77
N GLU A 485 -30.20 5.89 -10.81
CA GLU A 485 -30.35 4.44 -10.54
C GLU A 485 -31.77 4.06 -10.10
N LEU A 486 -32.46 4.97 -9.40
CA LEU A 486 -33.85 4.80 -8.98
C LEU A 486 -34.86 5.15 -10.10
N GLY A 487 -34.39 5.56 -11.28
CA GLY A 487 -35.26 5.97 -12.40
C GLY A 487 -35.92 7.34 -12.24
N GLN A 488 -35.49 8.14 -11.25
CA GLN A 488 -36.02 9.47 -10.94
C GLN A 488 -35.29 10.56 -11.75
N PHE A 489 -35.31 10.44 -13.09
CA PHE A 489 -34.49 11.26 -14.00
C PHE A 489 -34.74 12.75 -13.91
N SER A 490 -36.02 13.19 -13.79
CA SER A 490 -36.36 14.63 -13.74
C SER A 490 -35.76 15.32 -12.54
N GLU A 491 -35.79 14.67 -11.37
CA GLU A 491 -35.21 15.17 -10.14
C GLU A 491 -33.67 15.16 -10.20
N ALA A 492 -33.08 14.10 -10.73
CA ALA A 492 -31.64 13.99 -10.96
C ALA A 492 -31.11 15.13 -11.85
N ILE A 493 -31.80 15.42 -12.97
CA ILE A 493 -31.42 16.52 -13.87
C ILE A 493 -31.48 17.87 -13.15
N ALA A 494 -32.53 18.15 -12.37
CA ALA A 494 -32.62 19.39 -11.61
C ALA A 494 -31.44 19.55 -10.62
N HIS A 495 -31.07 18.48 -9.93
CA HIS A 495 -29.92 18.48 -9.03
C HIS A 495 -28.59 18.70 -9.74
N TYR A 496 -28.37 18.07 -10.88
CA TYR A 496 -27.16 18.28 -11.68
C TYR A 496 -27.06 19.70 -12.24
N GLU A 497 -28.17 20.26 -12.74
CA GLU A 497 -28.21 21.64 -13.24
C GLU A 497 -27.88 22.64 -12.12
N GLN A 498 -28.45 22.43 -10.93
CA GLN A 498 -28.14 23.25 -9.76
C GLN A 498 -26.67 23.09 -9.32
N SER A 499 -26.14 21.86 -9.30
CA SER A 499 -24.72 21.59 -9.00
C SER A 499 -23.79 22.30 -9.98
N LEU A 500 -24.10 22.24 -11.29
CA LEU A 500 -23.34 22.89 -12.35
C LEU A 500 -23.34 24.42 -12.20
N GLU A 501 -24.51 25.02 -11.91
CA GLU A 501 -24.66 26.46 -11.71
C GLU A 501 -23.80 26.93 -10.53
N ILE A 502 -23.90 26.24 -9.37
CA ILE A 502 -23.12 26.55 -8.18
C ILE A 502 -21.62 26.44 -8.47
N SER A 503 -21.17 25.31 -9.04
CA SER A 503 -19.75 25.07 -9.29
C SER A 503 -19.16 26.11 -10.25
N ARG A 504 -19.89 26.52 -11.29
CA ARG A 504 -19.48 27.60 -12.18
C ARG A 504 -19.41 28.96 -11.49
N SER A 505 -20.37 29.26 -10.58
CA SER A 505 -20.36 30.52 -9.82
C SER A 505 -19.15 30.62 -8.90
N LEU A 506 -18.67 29.49 -8.37
CA LEU A 506 -17.47 29.40 -7.53
C LEU A 506 -16.16 29.40 -8.33
N ARG A 507 -16.21 29.45 -9.68
CA ARG A 507 -15.08 29.29 -10.57
C ARG A 507 -14.31 27.98 -10.31
N ASP A 508 -15.03 26.97 -9.88
CA ASP A 508 -14.48 25.62 -9.68
C ASP A 508 -14.14 24.99 -11.03
N SER A 509 -12.97 24.38 -11.14
CA SER A 509 -12.54 23.69 -12.36
C SER A 509 -12.67 22.17 -12.29
N ILE A 510 -13.01 21.62 -11.12
CA ILE A 510 -13.04 20.18 -10.88
C ILE A 510 -14.43 19.59 -11.14
N TRP A 511 -15.48 20.21 -10.57
CA TRP A 511 -16.83 19.62 -10.54
C TRP A 511 -17.69 19.88 -11.77
N PRO A 512 -17.59 21.01 -12.51
CA PRO A 512 -18.40 21.25 -13.70
C PRO A 512 -18.36 20.10 -14.72
N PRO A 513 -17.20 19.54 -15.11
CA PRO A 513 -17.17 18.43 -16.06
C PRO A 513 -17.83 17.15 -15.51
N TYR A 514 -17.78 16.88 -14.20
CA TYR A 514 -18.53 15.76 -13.61
C TYR A 514 -20.05 15.98 -13.71
N ALA A 515 -20.54 17.18 -13.39
CA ALA A 515 -21.95 17.50 -13.50
C ALA A 515 -22.47 17.41 -14.96
N LEU A 516 -21.68 17.87 -15.94
CA LEU A 516 -21.96 17.72 -17.37
C LEU A 516 -22.03 16.26 -17.79
N ASN A 517 -21.08 15.43 -17.34
CA ASN A 517 -21.11 13.99 -17.59
C ASN A 517 -22.37 13.33 -17.00
N CYS A 518 -22.75 13.70 -15.80
CA CYS A 518 -23.97 13.18 -15.15
C CYS A 518 -25.25 13.62 -15.84
N LEU A 519 -25.34 14.86 -16.32
CA LEU A 519 -26.43 15.34 -17.17
C LEU A 519 -26.49 14.55 -18.49
N GLY A 520 -25.34 14.31 -19.12
CA GLY A 520 -25.24 13.47 -20.31
C GLY A 520 -25.70 12.03 -20.05
N LEU A 521 -25.35 11.45 -18.88
CA LEU A 521 -25.79 10.11 -18.48
C LEU A 521 -27.31 10.05 -18.26
N ALA A 522 -27.90 11.04 -17.59
CA ALA A 522 -29.34 11.10 -17.38
C ALA A 522 -30.11 11.22 -18.71
N ALA A 523 -29.59 12.01 -19.67
CA ALA A 523 -30.16 12.10 -21.02
C ALA A 523 -30.01 10.76 -21.80
N TYR A 524 -28.85 10.10 -21.68
CA TYR A 524 -28.60 8.79 -22.29
C TYR A 524 -29.57 7.71 -21.78
N GLU A 525 -29.83 7.65 -20.48
CA GLU A 525 -30.78 6.69 -19.88
C GLU A 525 -32.22 6.96 -20.32
N GLN A 526 -32.56 8.22 -20.56
CA GLN A 526 -33.85 8.60 -21.19
C GLN A 526 -33.89 8.35 -22.71
N ARG A 527 -32.80 7.82 -23.33
CA ARG A 527 -32.62 7.63 -24.76
C ARG A 527 -32.60 8.93 -25.58
N ASP A 528 -32.37 10.05 -24.97
CA ASP A 528 -32.18 11.34 -25.65
C ASP A 528 -30.68 11.53 -26.01
N LEU A 529 -30.27 10.83 -27.08
CA LEU A 529 -28.88 10.86 -27.55
C LEU A 529 -28.47 12.21 -28.11
N GLU A 530 -29.42 12.98 -28.66
CA GLU A 530 -29.15 14.32 -29.20
C GLU A 530 -28.75 15.31 -28.10
N ARG A 531 -29.31 15.16 -26.91
CA ARG A 531 -28.92 15.93 -25.72
C ARG A 531 -27.68 15.36 -25.05
N ALA A 532 -27.52 14.06 -25.01
CA ALA A 532 -26.43 13.40 -24.29
C ALA A 532 -25.04 13.71 -24.91
N ILE A 533 -24.91 13.64 -26.24
CA ILE A 533 -23.64 13.80 -26.95
C ILE A 533 -22.96 15.14 -26.66
N PRO A 534 -23.57 16.31 -26.88
CA PRO A 534 -22.90 17.58 -26.64
C PRO A 534 -22.50 17.78 -25.17
N LEU A 535 -23.28 17.21 -24.21
CA LEU A 535 -22.93 17.25 -22.80
C LEU A 535 -21.67 16.42 -22.50
N PHE A 536 -21.56 15.22 -23.07
CA PHE A 536 -20.36 14.40 -22.91
C PHE A 536 -19.16 15.05 -23.61
N GLU A 537 -19.31 15.60 -24.81
CA GLU A 537 -18.22 16.26 -25.54
C GLU A 537 -17.69 17.49 -24.78
N GLN A 538 -18.59 18.30 -24.22
CA GLN A 538 -18.19 19.43 -23.39
C GLN A 538 -17.44 18.93 -22.14
N SER A 539 -17.99 17.92 -21.45
CA SER A 539 -17.34 17.32 -20.26
C SER A 539 -15.94 16.79 -20.62
N LEU A 540 -15.79 16.08 -21.73
CA LEU A 540 -14.51 15.55 -22.22
C LEU A 540 -13.49 16.66 -22.46
N ALA A 541 -13.92 17.75 -23.11
CA ALA A 541 -13.05 18.90 -23.38
C ALA A 541 -12.55 19.56 -22.06
N GLU A 542 -13.46 19.72 -21.09
CA GLU A 542 -13.12 20.30 -19.79
C GLU A 542 -12.18 19.37 -18.99
N PHE A 543 -12.40 18.04 -18.96
CA PHE A 543 -11.47 17.09 -18.31
C PHE A 543 -10.09 17.07 -18.98
N ARG A 544 -10.03 17.10 -20.30
CA ARG A 544 -8.76 17.19 -21.04
C ARG A 544 -7.99 18.45 -20.73
N SER A 545 -8.67 19.59 -20.67
CA SER A 545 -8.03 20.87 -20.35
C SER A 545 -7.50 20.90 -18.91
N GLY A 546 -8.17 20.19 -17.98
CA GLY A 546 -7.75 20.06 -16.57
C GLY A 546 -6.74 18.94 -16.31
N GLY A 547 -6.40 18.12 -17.31
CA GLY A 547 -5.51 16.97 -17.16
C GLY A 547 -6.07 15.84 -16.28
N ASN A 548 -7.41 15.76 -16.14
CA ASN A 548 -8.07 14.75 -15.32
C ASN A 548 -8.31 13.45 -16.13
N ALA A 549 -7.29 12.61 -16.20
CA ALA A 549 -7.32 11.36 -16.95
C ALA A 549 -8.42 10.38 -16.48
N PHE A 550 -8.74 10.38 -15.19
CA PHE A 550 -9.82 9.54 -14.64
C PHE A 550 -11.19 9.99 -15.16
N GLY A 551 -11.49 11.31 -15.11
CA GLY A 551 -12.74 11.87 -15.63
C GLY A 551 -12.85 11.69 -17.14
N GLU A 552 -11.76 11.89 -17.87
CA GLU A 552 -11.67 11.62 -19.31
C GLU A 552 -12.05 10.17 -19.62
N GLY A 553 -11.50 9.19 -18.89
CA GLY A 553 -11.83 7.78 -19.06
C GLY A 553 -13.30 7.46 -18.80
N ILE A 554 -13.97 8.14 -17.84
CA ILE A 554 -15.41 7.99 -17.61
C ILE A 554 -16.22 8.46 -18.81
N VAL A 555 -15.92 9.64 -19.32
CA VAL A 555 -16.69 10.23 -20.44
C VAL A 555 -16.49 9.45 -21.73
N LEU A 556 -15.26 9.01 -22.02
CA LEU A 556 -14.97 8.15 -23.18
C LEU A 556 -15.77 6.84 -23.12
N MET A 557 -15.91 6.24 -21.95
CA MET A 557 -16.78 5.08 -21.73
C MET A 557 -18.24 5.40 -22.09
N ASN A 558 -18.77 6.55 -21.67
CA ASN A 558 -20.15 6.94 -21.96
C ASN A 558 -20.36 7.27 -23.43
N LEU A 559 -19.43 7.98 -24.08
CA LEU A 559 -19.45 8.20 -25.53
C LEU A 559 -19.39 6.89 -26.31
N GLY A 560 -18.57 5.92 -25.87
CA GLY A 560 -18.53 4.58 -26.45
C GLY A 560 -19.88 3.85 -26.33
N LYS A 561 -20.60 3.98 -25.20
CA LYS A 561 -21.95 3.43 -25.04
C LYS A 561 -22.95 4.09 -26.00
N VAL A 562 -22.84 5.40 -26.21
CA VAL A 562 -23.67 6.13 -27.20
C VAL A 562 -23.42 5.62 -28.62
N ALA A 563 -22.16 5.54 -29.04
CA ALA A 563 -21.77 5.04 -30.35
C ALA A 563 -22.28 3.59 -30.57
N ARG A 564 -22.10 2.74 -29.56
CA ARG A 564 -22.63 1.36 -29.59
C ARG A 564 -24.14 1.32 -29.77
N ASN A 565 -24.91 2.16 -29.09
CA ASN A 565 -26.37 2.22 -29.22
C ASN A 565 -26.84 2.74 -30.61
N ARG A 566 -25.98 3.50 -31.30
CA ARG A 566 -26.20 3.93 -32.69
C ARG A 566 -25.79 2.86 -33.72
N GLY A 567 -25.18 1.75 -33.29
CA GLY A 567 -24.62 0.72 -34.18
C GLY A 567 -23.25 1.08 -34.74
N GLU A 568 -22.63 2.13 -34.30
CA GLU A 568 -21.30 2.64 -34.69
C GLU A 568 -20.20 1.84 -33.93
N HIS A 569 -20.12 0.52 -34.20
CA HIS A 569 -19.31 -0.41 -33.37
C HIS A 569 -17.82 -0.11 -33.43
N ILE A 570 -17.28 0.36 -34.55
CA ILE A 570 -15.85 0.72 -34.67
C ILE A 570 -15.53 1.93 -33.80
N GLU A 571 -16.39 2.95 -33.84
CA GLU A 571 -16.21 4.14 -32.98
C GLU A 571 -16.37 3.76 -31.50
N ALA A 572 -17.35 2.92 -31.16
CA ALA A 572 -17.52 2.43 -29.79
C ALA A 572 -16.27 1.70 -29.29
N GLN A 573 -15.71 0.81 -30.09
CA GLN A 573 -14.47 0.11 -29.79
C GLN A 573 -13.32 1.09 -29.57
N ALA A 574 -13.14 2.08 -30.45
CA ALA A 574 -12.08 3.07 -30.34
C ALA A 574 -12.18 3.86 -28.99
N ARG A 575 -13.39 4.32 -28.62
CA ARG A 575 -13.62 5.03 -27.35
C ARG A 575 -13.36 4.15 -26.13
N PHE A 576 -13.75 2.88 -26.16
CA PHE A 576 -13.49 1.96 -25.05
C PHE A 576 -12.00 1.63 -24.90
N VAL A 577 -11.26 1.51 -26.00
CA VAL A 577 -9.81 1.30 -26.01
C VAL A 577 -9.08 2.53 -25.46
N GLU A 578 -9.48 3.75 -25.88
CA GLU A 578 -8.94 5.00 -25.35
C GLU A 578 -9.19 5.12 -23.84
N SER A 579 -10.41 4.81 -23.38
CA SER A 579 -10.74 4.74 -21.95
C SER A 579 -9.90 3.71 -21.22
N LEU A 580 -9.71 2.51 -21.78
CA LEU A 580 -8.90 1.44 -21.18
C LEU A 580 -7.44 1.88 -21.00
N ALA A 581 -6.85 2.58 -21.97
CA ALA A 581 -5.49 3.09 -21.90
C ALA A 581 -5.30 4.02 -20.69
N LEU A 582 -6.19 5.01 -20.56
CA LEU A 582 -6.15 5.95 -19.43
C LEU A 582 -6.31 5.25 -18.08
N ARG A 583 -7.27 4.32 -17.99
CA ARG A 583 -7.53 3.59 -16.74
C ARG A 583 -6.41 2.64 -16.37
N TRP A 584 -5.75 2.04 -17.37
CA TRP A 584 -4.57 1.21 -17.16
C TRP A 584 -3.42 2.02 -16.60
N GLU A 585 -3.14 3.19 -17.16
CA GLU A 585 -2.11 4.11 -16.63
C GLU A 585 -2.40 4.55 -15.20
N GLN A 586 -3.66 4.78 -14.85
CA GLN A 586 -4.08 5.17 -13.49
C GLN A 586 -4.21 3.99 -12.51
N GLN A 587 -4.05 2.74 -12.98
CA GLN A 587 -4.29 1.52 -12.19
C GLN A 587 -5.72 1.49 -11.62
N ASP A 588 -6.69 2.04 -12.36
CA ASP A 588 -8.11 2.06 -12.00
C ASP A 588 -8.75 0.70 -12.33
N ARG A 589 -8.66 -0.24 -11.39
CA ARG A 589 -9.17 -1.61 -11.56
C ARG A 589 -10.66 -1.67 -11.86
N PRO A 590 -11.57 -0.96 -11.15
CA PRO A 590 -12.99 -0.93 -11.48
C PRO A 590 -13.26 -0.41 -12.90
N GLY A 591 -12.53 0.62 -13.31
CA GLY A 591 -12.66 1.15 -14.66
C GLY A 591 -12.17 0.21 -15.75
N ILE A 592 -11.06 -0.50 -15.53
CA ILE A 592 -10.56 -1.54 -16.45
C ILE A 592 -11.61 -2.64 -16.64
N LEU A 593 -12.20 -3.14 -15.54
CA LEU A 593 -13.31 -4.11 -15.61
C LEU A 593 -14.46 -3.61 -16.47
N GLY A 594 -14.88 -2.35 -16.29
CA GLY A 594 -15.91 -1.73 -17.10
C GLY A 594 -15.57 -1.70 -18.59
N CYS A 595 -14.31 -1.37 -18.93
CA CYS A 595 -13.83 -1.36 -20.33
C CYS A 595 -13.81 -2.77 -20.95
N LEU A 596 -13.33 -3.79 -20.24
CA LEU A 596 -13.30 -5.16 -20.73
C LEU A 596 -14.72 -5.68 -21.04
N ARG A 597 -15.69 -5.43 -20.15
CA ARG A 597 -17.11 -5.78 -20.36
C ARG A 597 -17.72 -5.05 -21.56
N ALA A 598 -17.39 -3.77 -21.73
CA ALA A 598 -17.88 -2.97 -22.84
C ALA A 598 -17.30 -3.45 -24.17
N LEU A 599 -16.00 -3.73 -24.23
CA LEU A 599 -15.30 -4.29 -25.39
C LEU A 599 -15.84 -5.68 -25.73
N ALA A 600 -16.09 -6.55 -24.73
CA ALA A 600 -16.72 -7.85 -24.97
C ALA A 600 -18.09 -7.71 -25.63
N THR A 601 -18.91 -6.75 -25.15
CA THR A 601 -20.23 -6.48 -25.75
C THR A 601 -20.14 -6.03 -27.22
N VAL A 602 -19.19 -5.15 -27.53
CA VAL A 602 -18.96 -4.71 -28.91
C VAL A 602 -18.43 -5.84 -29.78
N ALA A 603 -17.52 -6.66 -29.28
CA ALA A 603 -16.98 -7.82 -29.99
C ALA A 603 -18.09 -8.83 -30.38
N VAL A 604 -19.08 -9.07 -29.46
CA VAL A 604 -20.28 -9.86 -29.81
C VAL A 604 -21.05 -9.23 -30.96
N GLN A 605 -21.32 -7.92 -30.93
CA GLN A 605 -22.07 -7.21 -31.96
C GLN A 605 -21.35 -7.18 -33.30
N MET A 606 -20.02 -7.27 -33.32
CA MET A 606 -19.21 -7.35 -34.54
C MET A 606 -18.99 -8.79 -35.01
N GLY A 607 -19.53 -9.80 -34.31
CA GLY A 607 -19.36 -11.22 -34.66
C GLY A 607 -17.99 -11.81 -34.30
N HIS A 608 -17.19 -11.10 -33.49
CA HIS A 608 -15.87 -11.54 -33.03
C HIS A 608 -16.00 -12.41 -31.74
N HIS A 609 -16.68 -13.55 -31.87
CA HIS A 609 -17.16 -14.38 -30.78
C HIS A 609 -16.03 -14.90 -29.88
N ALA A 610 -14.91 -15.38 -30.42
CA ALA A 610 -13.78 -15.88 -29.66
C ALA A 610 -13.12 -14.76 -28.83
N GLN A 611 -12.95 -13.58 -29.42
CA GLN A 611 -12.43 -12.40 -28.71
C GLN A 611 -13.39 -11.96 -27.59
N ALA A 612 -14.70 -11.99 -27.82
CA ALA A 612 -15.70 -11.66 -26.82
C ALA A 612 -15.62 -12.62 -25.61
N ALA A 613 -15.54 -13.94 -25.85
CA ALA A 613 -15.42 -14.94 -24.81
C ALA A 613 -14.12 -14.76 -23.99
N ARG A 614 -13.00 -14.47 -24.66
CA ARG A 614 -11.70 -14.17 -24.00
C ARG A 614 -11.78 -12.91 -23.13
N LEU A 615 -12.41 -11.83 -23.61
CA LEU A 615 -12.63 -10.61 -22.83
C LEU A 615 -13.57 -10.82 -21.63
N ILE A 616 -14.58 -11.67 -21.77
CA ILE A 616 -15.47 -12.07 -20.67
C ILE A 616 -14.67 -12.82 -19.60
N GLY A 617 -13.77 -13.73 -20.00
CA GLY A 617 -12.89 -14.42 -19.09
C GLY A 617 -11.99 -13.47 -18.28
N ALA A 618 -11.31 -12.56 -18.98
CA ALA A 618 -10.47 -11.55 -18.37
C ALA A 618 -11.25 -10.59 -17.44
N ALA A 619 -12.46 -10.19 -17.86
CA ALA A 619 -13.36 -9.39 -17.02
C ALA A 619 -13.77 -10.15 -15.75
N GLY A 620 -13.99 -11.48 -15.86
CA GLY A 620 -14.24 -12.34 -14.71
C GLY A 620 -13.07 -12.36 -13.74
N ALA A 621 -11.83 -12.53 -14.24
CA ALA A 621 -10.63 -12.51 -13.40
C ALA A 621 -10.46 -11.16 -12.68
N VAL A 622 -10.62 -10.03 -13.39
CA VAL A 622 -10.55 -8.70 -12.78
C VAL A 622 -11.69 -8.49 -11.77
N GLN A 623 -12.91 -8.95 -12.10
CA GLN A 623 -14.06 -8.86 -11.19
C GLN A 623 -13.80 -9.59 -9.88
N GLU A 624 -13.26 -10.79 -9.96
CA GLU A 624 -12.88 -11.59 -8.79
C GLU A 624 -11.74 -10.94 -8.01
N GLU A 625 -10.70 -10.46 -8.73
CA GLU A 625 -9.56 -9.74 -8.13
C GLU A 625 -10.02 -8.57 -7.26
N ILE A 626 -10.93 -7.74 -7.77
CA ILE A 626 -11.40 -6.53 -7.05
C ILE A 626 -12.71 -6.76 -6.28
N GLY A 627 -13.31 -7.96 -6.35
CA GLY A 627 -14.59 -8.27 -5.74
C GLY A 627 -15.70 -7.29 -6.14
N ALA A 628 -15.70 -6.87 -7.42
CA ALA A 628 -16.68 -5.91 -7.90
C ALA A 628 -18.09 -6.55 -7.90
N PRO A 629 -19.14 -5.74 -7.64
CA PRO A 629 -20.51 -6.21 -7.73
C PRO A 629 -20.83 -6.71 -9.14
N GLU A 630 -21.86 -7.54 -9.21
CA GLU A 630 -22.41 -7.96 -10.49
C GLU A 630 -22.77 -6.76 -11.38
N PRO A 631 -22.71 -6.90 -12.72
CA PRO A 631 -23.06 -5.79 -13.62
C PRO A 631 -24.46 -5.24 -13.31
N ARG A 632 -24.62 -3.92 -13.30
CA ARG A 632 -25.91 -3.25 -13.04
C ARG A 632 -27.08 -3.79 -13.91
N HIS A 633 -26.79 -4.29 -15.12
CA HIS A 633 -27.75 -4.94 -16.01
C HIS A 633 -27.44 -6.44 -16.14
N ARG A 634 -27.34 -7.14 -14.99
CA ARG A 634 -26.95 -8.54 -14.90
C ARG A 634 -27.71 -9.44 -15.88
N GLU A 635 -29.03 -9.38 -15.89
CA GLU A 635 -29.86 -10.23 -16.79
C GLU A 635 -29.57 -10.01 -18.29
N ARG A 636 -29.23 -8.79 -18.67
CA ARG A 636 -28.87 -8.48 -20.07
C ARG A 636 -27.47 -8.99 -20.39
N TYR A 637 -26.56 -8.90 -19.44
CA TYR A 637 -25.19 -9.38 -19.61
C TYR A 637 -25.15 -10.91 -19.63
N GLU A 638 -25.87 -11.57 -18.75
CA GLU A 638 -26.02 -13.04 -18.72
C GLU A 638 -26.65 -13.55 -20.02
N ARG A 639 -27.73 -12.95 -20.50
CA ARG A 639 -28.34 -13.32 -21.81
C ARG A 639 -27.34 -13.20 -22.96
N MET A 640 -26.55 -12.14 -22.98
CA MET A 640 -25.49 -11.98 -24.00
C MET A 640 -24.45 -13.12 -23.92
N ILE A 641 -24.08 -13.54 -22.73
CA ILE A 641 -23.16 -14.68 -22.53
C ILE A 641 -23.80 -15.99 -22.99
N ASP A 642 -25.08 -16.23 -22.71
CA ASP A 642 -25.80 -17.44 -23.12
C ASP A 642 -25.97 -17.49 -24.62
N ASP A 643 -26.29 -16.36 -25.28
CA ASP A 643 -26.34 -16.24 -26.73
C ASP A 643 -24.99 -16.52 -27.37
N LEU A 644 -23.92 -15.97 -26.81
CA LEU A 644 -22.53 -16.20 -27.26
C LEU A 644 -22.11 -17.66 -27.11
N ARG A 645 -22.44 -18.28 -25.98
CA ARG A 645 -22.19 -19.71 -25.70
C ARG A 645 -22.91 -20.59 -26.70
N SER A 646 -24.17 -20.26 -27.00
CA SER A 646 -24.98 -20.99 -27.98
C SER A 646 -24.42 -20.84 -29.40
N ALA A 647 -23.93 -19.67 -29.78
CA ALA A 647 -23.35 -19.39 -31.10
C ALA A 647 -21.99 -20.08 -31.32
N MET A 648 -21.16 -20.20 -30.27
CA MET A 648 -19.82 -20.80 -30.37
C MET A 648 -19.84 -22.32 -30.13
N GLY A 649 -20.81 -22.83 -29.38
CA GLY A 649 -20.81 -24.16 -28.77
C GLY A 649 -20.03 -24.15 -27.45
N GLU A 650 -20.49 -25.00 -26.48
CA GLU A 650 -19.99 -25.00 -25.09
C GLU A 650 -18.46 -25.14 -24.96
N GLY A 651 -17.87 -26.11 -25.71
CA GLY A 651 -16.42 -26.35 -25.62
C GLY A 651 -15.55 -25.18 -26.11
N ALA A 652 -15.93 -24.57 -27.27
CA ALA A 652 -15.18 -23.43 -27.79
C ALA A 652 -15.33 -22.16 -26.93
N PHE A 653 -16.51 -21.95 -26.35
CA PHE A 653 -16.76 -20.83 -25.46
C PHE A 653 -15.94 -21.00 -24.18
N THR A 654 -15.98 -22.17 -23.54
CA THR A 654 -15.26 -22.45 -22.31
C THR A 654 -13.75 -22.29 -22.51
N ALA A 655 -13.18 -22.86 -23.56
CA ALA A 655 -11.75 -22.75 -23.85
C ALA A 655 -11.30 -21.29 -24.06
N ALA A 656 -12.05 -20.49 -24.84
CA ALA A 656 -11.70 -19.08 -25.07
C ALA A 656 -11.88 -18.22 -23.79
N ARG A 657 -12.89 -18.54 -22.97
CA ARG A 657 -13.11 -17.87 -21.69
C ARG A 657 -12.00 -18.18 -20.68
N GLU A 658 -11.59 -19.45 -20.57
CA GLU A 658 -10.48 -19.89 -19.71
C GLU A 658 -9.16 -19.24 -20.17
N GLU A 659 -8.86 -19.22 -21.46
CA GLU A 659 -7.71 -18.51 -22.02
C GLU A 659 -7.67 -17.03 -21.56
N GLY A 660 -8.81 -16.35 -21.61
CA GLY A 660 -8.90 -14.95 -21.16
C GLY A 660 -8.80 -14.77 -19.66
N TYR A 661 -9.32 -15.72 -18.90
CA TYR A 661 -9.29 -15.72 -17.44
C TYR A 661 -7.85 -15.95 -16.91
N GLU A 662 -7.11 -16.84 -17.55
CA GLU A 662 -5.73 -17.19 -17.19
C GLU A 662 -4.69 -16.19 -17.73
N ALA A 663 -5.05 -15.41 -18.77
CA ALA A 663 -4.14 -14.49 -19.40
C ALA A 663 -3.66 -13.39 -18.40
N PRO A 664 -2.35 -13.12 -18.30
CA PRO A 664 -1.87 -11.99 -17.53
C PRO A 664 -2.52 -10.68 -18.03
N LEU A 665 -3.21 -9.96 -17.12
CA LEU A 665 -3.98 -8.78 -17.50
C LEU A 665 -3.14 -7.75 -18.26
N GLY A 666 -1.86 -7.56 -17.86
CA GLY A 666 -0.95 -6.64 -18.55
C GLY A 666 -0.70 -7.02 -20.01
N GLN A 667 -0.56 -8.32 -20.30
CA GLN A 667 -0.39 -8.81 -21.67
C GLN A 667 -1.67 -8.60 -22.48
N LEU A 668 -2.83 -8.94 -21.94
CA LEU A 668 -4.12 -8.75 -22.61
C LEU A 668 -4.37 -7.27 -22.93
N VAL A 669 -4.11 -6.38 -21.98
CA VAL A 669 -4.25 -4.93 -22.19
C VAL A 669 -3.27 -4.44 -23.25
N ALA A 670 -2.02 -4.92 -23.25
CA ALA A 670 -1.03 -4.58 -24.28
C ALA A 670 -1.49 -5.03 -25.69
N GLU A 671 -2.04 -6.23 -25.81
CA GLU A 671 -2.62 -6.74 -27.05
C GLU A 671 -3.77 -5.84 -27.54
N ILE A 672 -4.72 -5.48 -26.64
CA ILE A 672 -5.86 -4.60 -26.98
C ILE A 672 -5.37 -3.22 -27.46
N LEU A 673 -4.35 -2.68 -26.81
CA LEU A 673 -3.79 -1.36 -27.14
C LEU A 673 -2.87 -1.39 -28.39
N GLY A 674 -2.64 -2.56 -29.01
CA GLY A 674 -1.74 -2.73 -30.14
C GLY A 674 -0.26 -2.47 -29.80
N ARG A 675 0.11 -2.62 -28.56
CA ARG A 675 1.48 -2.48 -28.06
C ARG A 675 2.06 -3.88 -27.87
N ALA A 676 2.94 -4.31 -28.78
CA ALA A 676 3.73 -5.52 -28.55
C ALA A 676 4.65 -5.30 -27.33
N ASP A 677 4.56 -6.17 -26.32
CA ASP A 677 5.48 -6.41 -25.19
C ASP A 677 6.36 -5.25 -24.63
N GLY A 678 5.92 -4.00 -24.74
CA GLY A 678 6.76 -2.83 -24.43
C GLY A 678 6.34 -1.95 -23.25
N ALA A 679 5.19 -2.18 -22.60
CA ALA A 679 4.69 -1.27 -21.55
C ALA A 679 5.32 -1.51 -20.15
N VAL A 680 6.11 -2.56 -19.98
CA VAL A 680 6.99 -2.75 -18.81
C VAL A 680 8.29 -1.94 -18.97
N ASP A 681 8.58 -1.49 -20.19
CA ASP A 681 9.87 -0.88 -20.55
C ASP A 681 10.03 0.63 -20.24
N GLY A 682 8.97 1.38 -20.01
CA GLY A 682 9.14 2.81 -19.67
C GLY A 682 9.91 3.00 -18.35
N LYS A 683 9.55 2.25 -17.31
CA LYS A 683 10.31 2.23 -16.05
C LYS A 683 11.64 1.50 -16.17
N ARG A 684 11.70 0.48 -17.03
CA ARG A 684 12.93 -0.30 -17.30
C ARG A 684 13.91 0.47 -18.17
N ALA A 685 13.40 1.24 -19.15
CA ALA A 685 14.22 2.16 -19.96
C ALA A 685 14.78 3.32 -19.12
N LEU A 686 13.99 3.92 -18.24
CA LEU A 686 14.46 4.92 -17.27
C LEU A 686 15.47 4.33 -16.28
N ARG A 687 15.27 3.09 -15.84
CA ARG A 687 16.18 2.38 -14.95
C ARG A 687 17.50 2.00 -15.66
N GLN A 688 17.42 1.52 -16.91
CA GLN A 688 18.59 1.22 -17.74
C GLN A 688 19.34 2.49 -18.15
N GLN A 689 18.63 3.61 -18.36
CA GLN A 689 19.21 4.91 -18.63
C GLN A 689 19.91 5.49 -17.38
N GLY A 690 19.31 5.31 -16.20
CA GLY A 690 19.93 5.63 -14.91
C GLY A 690 21.16 4.77 -14.60
N GLU A 691 21.08 3.45 -14.83
CA GLU A 691 22.20 2.53 -14.62
C GLU A 691 23.43 2.84 -15.52
N ARG A 692 23.20 3.36 -16.73
CA ARG A 692 24.28 3.81 -17.65
C ARG A 692 24.93 5.12 -17.23
N SER A 693 24.23 5.98 -16.48
CA SER A 693 24.69 7.30 -16.09
C SER A 693 25.10 7.42 -14.62
N GLY A 694 24.88 6.37 -13.82
CA GLY A 694 25.08 6.40 -12.36
C GLY A 694 24.03 7.24 -11.62
N LEU A 695 22.97 7.69 -12.32
CA LEU A 695 21.83 8.40 -11.72
C LEU A 695 20.72 7.43 -11.31
N THR A 696 19.99 7.77 -10.26
CA THR A 696 18.74 7.11 -9.92
C THR A 696 17.63 7.56 -10.87
N ALA A 697 16.55 6.79 -10.99
CA ALA A 697 15.38 7.17 -11.80
C ALA A 697 14.82 8.53 -11.35
N ARG A 698 14.85 8.81 -10.04
CA ARG A 698 14.42 10.10 -9.47
C ARG A 698 15.31 11.27 -9.84
N GLU A 699 16.61 11.05 -9.85
CA GLU A 699 17.57 12.07 -10.30
C GLU A 699 17.42 12.37 -11.79
N VAL A 700 17.08 11.39 -12.64
CA VAL A 700 16.74 11.61 -14.06
C VAL A 700 15.46 12.45 -14.19
N GLU A 701 14.45 12.22 -13.36
CA GLU A 701 13.22 13.03 -13.34
C GLU A 701 13.49 14.48 -12.91
N VAL A 702 14.24 14.67 -11.83
CA VAL A 702 14.67 15.99 -11.37
C VAL A 702 15.49 16.71 -12.46
N LEU A 703 16.39 16.00 -13.13
CA LEU A 703 17.23 16.54 -14.17
C LEU A 703 16.43 17.04 -15.40
N ARG A 704 15.34 16.36 -15.76
CA ARG A 704 14.40 16.83 -16.79
C ARG A 704 13.73 18.14 -16.41
N LEU A 705 13.29 18.26 -15.16
CA LEU A 705 12.68 19.49 -14.66
C LEU A 705 13.69 20.63 -14.52
N VAL A 706 14.94 20.30 -14.20
CA VAL A 706 16.06 21.25 -14.22
C VAL A 706 16.31 21.77 -15.65
N ARG A 707 16.31 20.88 -16.66
CA ARG A 707 16.39 21.27 -18.08
C ARG A 707 15.25 22.20 -18.48
N ASP A 708 14.05 21.92 -18.00
CA ASP A 708 12.85 22.73 -18.30
C ASP A 708 12.83 24.06 -17.52
N GLY A 709 13.88 24.35 -16.74
CA GLY A 709 14.11 25.64 -16.08
C GLY A 709 13.42 25.84 -14.73
N LEU A 710 12.81 24.78 -14.15
CA LEU A 710 12.08 24.88 -12.89
C LEU A 710 13.01 25.14 -11.71
N SER A 711 12.58 25.97 -10.74
CA SER A 711 13.24 26.18 -9.45
C SER A 711 13.10 24.95 -8.55
N ASN A 712 13.90 24.85 -7.48
CA ASN A 712 13.80 23.74 -6.52
C ASN A 712 12.42 23.67 -5.85
N ARG A 713 11.80 24.82 -5.61
CA ARG A 713 10.43 24.90 -5.11
C ARG A 713 9.42 24.32 -6.10
N GLU A 714 9.48 24.71 -7.38
CA GLU A 714 8.60 24.18 -8.43
C GLU A 714 8.85 22.70 -8.70
N ILE A 715 10.11 22.25 -8.62
CA ILE A 715 10.47 20.83 -8.68
C ILE A 715 9.86 20.09 -7.48
N GLY A 716 9.96 20.67 -6.27
CA GLY A 716 9.34 20.11 -5.08
C GLY A 716 7.83 19.98 -5.22
N GLU A 717 7.16 21.03 -5.65
CA GLU A 717 5.72 21.04 -5.92
C GLU A 717 5.33 19.99 -6.98
N ARG A 718 6.11 19.87 -8.05
CA ARG A 718 5.84 18.94 -9.16
C ARG A 718 6.09 17.48 -8.80
N LEU A 719 7.05 17.20 -7.93
CA LEU A 719 7.47 15.87 -7.53
C LEU A 719 6.95 15.47 -6.15
N PHE A 720 6.13 16.30 -5.50
CA PHE A 720 5.56 16.10 -4.17
C PHE A 720 6.61 15.83 -3.09
N VAL A 721 7.68 16.58 -3.12
CA VAL A 721 8.72 16.58 -2.10
C VAL A 721 8.97 17.99 -1.60
N SER A 722 9.60 18.12 -0.43
CA SER A 722 10.00 19.45 0.05
C SER A 722 10.98 20.13 -0.92
N GLU A 723 10.98 21.47 -0.97
CA GLU A 723 11.97 22.24 -1.74
C GLU A 723 13.40 21.80 -1.40
N ARG A 724 13.62 21.43 -0.14
CA ARG A 724 14.89 20.93 0.37
C ARG A 724 15.23 19.54 -0.20
N THR A 725 14.28 18.63 -0.28
CA THR A 725 14.48 17.31 -0.90
C THR A 725 14.83 17.48 -2.38
N ALA A 726 14.13 18.39 -3.08
CA ALA A 726 14.46 18.74 -4.46
C ALA A 726 15.87 19.31 -4.59
N GLN A 727 16.26 20.21 -3.67
CA GLN A 727 17.62 20.76 -3.61
C GLN A 727 18.69 19.68 -3.39
N THR A 728 18.42 18.70 -2.52
CA THR A 728 19.33 17.58 -2.26
C THR A 728 19.51 16.73 -3.52
N HIS A 729 18.43 16.42 -4.24
CA HIS A 729 18.54 15.69 -5.52
C HIS A 729 19.34 16.47 -6.56
N VAL A 730 19.10 17.78 -6.69
CA VAL A 730 19.88 18.62 -7.60
C VAL A 730 21.37 18.59 -7.21
N GLN A 731 21.69 18.69 -5.92
CA GLN A 731 23.08 18.64 -5.46
C GLN A 731 23.74 17.29 -5.79
N HIS A 732 23.05 16.17 -5.54
CA HIS A 732 23.57 14.84 -5.89
C HIS A 732 23.80 14.68 -7.41
N ILE A 733 22.96 15.31 -8.24
CA ILE A 733 23.16 15.30 -9.69
C ILE A 733 24.43 16.10 -10.06
N LEU A 734 24.62 17.30 -9.46
CA LEU A 734 25.80 18.11 -9.67
C LEU A 734 27.08 17.35 -9.28
N ASP A 735 27.07 16.71 -8.13
CA ASP A 735 28.19 15.92 -7.61
C ASP A 735 28.49 14.70 -8.51
N LYS A 736 27.46 14.01 -9.03
CA LYS A 736 27.64 12.84 -9.91
C LYS A 736 28.14 13.21 -11.31
N PHE A 737 27.83 14.40 -11.78
CA PHE A 737 28.27 14.91 -13.07
C PHE A 737 29.58 15.71 -12.98
N ASP A 738 30.05 15.97 -11.75
CA ASP A 738 31.22 16.80 -11.45
C ASP A 738 31.12 18.19 -12.10
N VAL A 739 29.95 18.83 -11.96
CA VAL A 739 29.64 20.16 -12.51
C VAL A 739 29.19 21.13 -11.42
N GLY A 740 29.47 22.42 -11.63
CA GLY A 740 29.23 23.46 -10.63
C GLY A 740 27.84 24.06 -10.68
N THR A 741 27.10 23.92 -11.78
CA THR A 741 25.81 24.58 -11.97
C THR A 741 24.75 23.65 -12.57
N ARG A 742 23.50 23.97 -12.25
CA ARG A 742 22.33 23.21 -12.78
C ARG A 742 22.21 23.32 -14.30
N ALA A 743 22.66 24.42 -14.89
CA ALA A 743 22.65 24.63 -16.34
C ALA A 743 23.69 23.72 -17.02
N GLU A 744 24.88 23.56 -16.43
CA GLU A 744 25.90 22.63 -16.88
C GLU A 744 25.43 21.19 -16.78
N ALA A 745 24.75 20.81 -15.66
CA ALA A 745 24.19 19.50 -15.50
C ALA A 745 23.12 19.17 -16.55
N ALA A 746 22.25 20.13 -16.87
CA ALA A 746 21.26 19.95 -17.93
C ALA A 746 21.90 19.83 -19.32
N ALA A 747 22.91 20.62 -19.61
CA ALA A 747 23.65 20.59 -20.90
C ALA A 747 24.39 19.26 -21.08
N ASP A 748 25.14 18.83 -20.06
CA ASP A 748 25.88 17.55 -20.06
C ASP A 748 24.93 16.34 -20.19
N ALA A 749 23.74 16.40 -19.57
CA ALA A 749 22.72 15.36 -19.67
C ALA A 749 22.13 15.26 -21.10
N VAL A 750 21.91 16.38 -21.77
CA VAL A 750 21.46 16.40 -23.18
C VAL A 750 22.57 15.88 -24.10
N GLU A 751 23.82 16.25 -23.88
CA GLU A 751 24.97 15.78 -24.68
C GLU A 751 25.20 14.27 -24.55
N ARG A 752 24.97 13.71 -23.33
CA ARG A 752 25.02 12.26 -23.08
C ARG A 752 23.74 11.51 -23.50
N GLY A 753 22.71 12.21 -24.01
CA GLY A 753 21.45 11.58 -24.44
C GLY A 753 20.63 11.01 -23.28
N LEU A 754 20.73 11.59 -22.08
CA LEU A 754 20.04 11.13 -20.88
C LEU A 754 18.65 11.75 -20.68
N ILE A 755 18.40 12.92 -21.27
CA ILE A 755 17.13 13.66 -21.16
C ILE A 755 16.79 14.39 -22.47
#